data_11d40ca75e5e0e895b9cdb32ee2012b4
#
_entry.id   11d40ca75e5e0e895b9cdb32ee2012b4
#
_cell.length_a   1.000
_cell.length_b   1.000
_cell.length_c   1.000
_cell.angle_alpha   90.00
_cell.angle_beta   90.00
_cell.angle_gamma   90.00
#
_symmetry.space_group_name_H-M   'P 1'
#
loop_
_entity.id
_entity.type
_entity.pdbx_description
1 polymer ?
#
loop_
_entity_poly.entity_id
_entity_poly.type
_entity_poly.pdbx_seq_one_letter_code
_entity_poly.pdbx_strand_id
1 'polypeptide(L)'
;MSFETVVKRIGSGMTVLGLCLTLLMPELALGNPWNGKVVLQAFWWDAKNDRYPQNWYTYLAKLAPRLRELGFDGIWIPPPSKGKSGGFSMGYDLFDHYDLGEKDQKETLATHFGNKDELLRLIAVAHANGLEVYIDTVLNHTIGGKKDLDAPGDNKFKKFRYVGFGGEELGRWPKDHQHFHPNPDHVCTTGDICEEKFGPDICYLDHEHGGGANGKFMRDHAREWVVWLKKQTGADGFRFDAVKHFPAYVVEDVLFNAMGPSIEYFCVGEFVVGKGETAPIDNWSEFTRQRCGTFDFSLRAALLEIVEARGFFDMGSLANFQQSNRLKTVPFINNHDTFRGPLHDSNTSDELFPTINPDDPRADVAYAAALAVDGSPVVFYEDLFVNFEQDPETGKIVHRFNANPETIDTRDYLVNLIWSHQKLNFKDGVYKVPFQGSQDLLVLERAGKALIALNDNGVERLSATVQTSFGPNMRLHDYSGSNADDVTTDSDGRVTISVPKMSYAVFGPAGISGGFNPPLKRTTQEFQLDDDLGDSRTSALGYGGKITTENFRKAGSIWVARNTAVRVSVFTDGERHVELRVDKPDEKGAKSTSSGNEAATGTTSNTEPLVLEFMADREGYHQLSARLTASGEVPTRGYIKVDYEAPARSNKF
;
A
#
# COMPACT_ATOMS: atom_id res chain seq x y z
N MET A 1 -58.18 6.34 -28.13
CA MET A 1 -59.27 5.56 -27.56
C MET A 1 -58.77 4.97 -26.26
N SER A 2 -59.44 5.35 -25.22
CA SER A 2 -59.09 5.23 -23.81
C SER A 2 -59.10 3.79 -23.32
N PHE A 3 -58.10 3.50 -22.48
CA PHE A 3 -58.09 2.34 -21.61
C PHE A 3 -58.66 2.78 -20.25
N GLU A 4 -59.96 2.78 -20.13
CA GLU A 4 -60.69 2.77 -18.87
C GLU A 4 -61.80 1.75 -18.97
N THR A 5 -62.01 1.07 -17.85
CA THR A 5 -63.15 0.19 -17.55
C THR A 5 -62.77 -1.31 -17.62
N VAL A 6 -62.33 -1.84 -16.48
CA VAL A 6 -62.94 -2.99 -15.80
C VAL A 6 -62.37 -3.09 -14.39
N VAL A 7 -63.01 -2.42 -13.44
CA VAL A 7 -63.00 -2.81 -12.01
C VAL A 7 -64.39 -2.60 -11.48
N LYS A 8 -65.14 -3.69 -11.27
CA LYS A 8 -66.18 -3.74 -10.21
C LYS A 8 -66.64 -5.17 -9.94
N ARG A 9 -66.53 -5.48 -8.69
CA ARG A 9 -67.22 -6.52 -7.90
C ARG A 9 -66.57 -7.88 -7.77
N ILE A 10 -65.96 -8.11 -6.61
CA ILE A 10 -66.51 -9.02 -5.61
C ILE A 10 -65.94 -8.57 -4.23
N GLY A 11 -66.84 -8.30 -3.32
CA GLY A 11 -66.53 -7.89 -1.96
C GLY A 11 -66.48 -9.09 -1.02
N SER A 12 -65.89 -8.80 0.08
CA SER A 12 -66.04 -9.24 1.45
C SER A 12 -64.77 -9.74 2.12
N GLY A 13 -64.31 -8.94 3.03
CA GLY A 13 -63.88 -9.34 4.36
C GLY A 13 -62.62 -10.17 4.49
N MET A 14 -61.49 -9.47 4.55
CA MET A 14 -60.39 -9.89 5.46
C MET A 14 -59.48 -8.68 5.66
N THR A 15 -59.52 -8.13 6.86
CA THR A 15 -58.57 -7.14 7.34
C THR A 15 -57.20 -7.81 7.46
N VAL A 16 -56.38 -7.71 6.45
CA VAL A 16 -54.98 -8.07 6.53
C VAL A 16 -54.24 -6.81 6.97
N LEU A 17 -53.88 -6.78 8.23
CA LEU A 17 -52.87 -5.87 8.75
C LEU A 17 -51.59 -6.13 7.97
N GLY A 18 -51.38 -5.34 6.94
CA GLY A 18 -50.11 -5.28 6.23
C GLY A 18 -49.08 -4.66 7.17
N LEU A 19 -48.40 -5.51 7.93
CA LEU A 19 -47.16 -5.16 8.58
C LEU A 19 -46.18 -4.90 7.44
N CYS A 20 -45.98 -3.64 7.06
CA CYS A 20 -44.80 -3.20 6.38
C CYS A 20 -43.63 -3.44 7.35
N LEU A 21 -43.11 -4.66 7.40
CA LEU A 21 -41.73 -4.90 7.74
C LEU A 21 -40.90 -4.25 6.62
N THR A 22 -40.68 -2.95 6.71
CA THR A 22 -39.44 -2.38 6.23
C THR A 22 -38.38 -3.13 7.01
N LEU A 23 -37.81 -4.17 6.39
CA LEU A 23 -36.50 -4.63 6.72
C LEU A 23 -35.62 -3.37 6.62
N LEU A 24 -35.41 -2.71 7.75
CA LEU A 24 -34.20 -2.01 8.05
C LEU A 24 -33.10 -3.08 7.93
N MET A 25 -32.73 -3.40 6.69
CA MET A 25 -31.36 -3.84 6.48
C MET A 25 -30.56 -2.67 7.09
N PRO A 26 -29.72 -2.91 8.11
CA PRO A 26 -28.72 -1.92 8.39
C PRO A 26 -28.09 -1.68 7.01
N GLU A 27 -28.06 -0.46 6.54
CA GLU A 27 -27.05 -0.06 5.60
C GLU A 27 -25.78 -0.55 6.27
N LEU A 28 -25.30 -1.69 5.84
CA LEU A 28 -23.90 -2.04 5.95
C LEU A 28 -23.28 -0.83 5.26
N ALA A 29 -22.91 0.15 6.05
CA ALA A 29 -21.95 1.14 5.65
C ALA A 29 -20.87 0.25 5.03
N LEU A 30 -20.73 0.32 3.71
CA LEU A 30 -19.64 -0.30 2.98
C LEU A 30 -18.42 0.48 3.44
N GLY A 31 -18.05 0.24 4.71
CA GLY A 31 -16.86 0.76 5.33
C GLY A 31 -15.71 0.31 4.46
N ASN A 32 -14.76 1.19 4.30
CA ASN A 32 -13.51 0.84 3.67
C ASN A 32 -13.00 -0.47 4.29
N PRO A 33 -12.87 -1.57 3.53
CA PRO A 33 -12.56 -2.89 4.08
C PRO A 33 -11.17 -2.94 4.72
N TRP A 34 -10.32 -1.96 4.47
CA TRP A 34 -9.01 -1.82 5.08
C TRP A 34 -8.94 -0.77 6.21
N ASN A 35 -10.09 -0.22 6.65
CA ASN A 35 -10.15 0.68 7.80
C ASN A 35 -9.46 0.06 9.04
N GLY A 36 -8.62 0.86 9.71
CA GLY A 36 -7.86 0.45 10.89
C GLY A 36 -6.67 -0.45 10.63
N LYS A 37 -6.24 -0.66 9.37
CA LYS A 37 -4.92 -1.23 9.08
C LYS A 37 -3.86 -0.19 9.38
N VAL A 38 -2.78 -0.60 10.03
CA VAL A 38 -1.60 0.25 10.22
C VAL A 38 -0.54 -0.14 9.20
N VAL A 39 -0.11 0.83 8.39
CA VAL A 39 0.80 0.62 7.27
C VAL A 39 2.10 1.37 7.51
N LEU A 40 3.23 0.74 7.21
CA LEU A 40 4.51 1.43 7.18
C LEU A 40 4.80 1.91 5.75
N GLN A 41 5.07 3.20 5.55
CA GLN A 41 5.82 3.64 4.39
C GLN A 41 7.27 3.24 4.57
N ALA A 42 7.71 2.21 3.84
CA ALA A 42 8.97 1.51 4.08
C ALA A 42 10.14 2.07 3.25
N PHE A 43 10.17 3.39 3.04
CA PHE A 43 11.26 4.08 2.33
C PHE A 43 11.22 5.59 2.59
N TRP A 44 12.34 6.26 2.33
CA TRP A 44 12.50 7.72 2.27
C TRP A 44 13.33 8.07 1.03
N TRP A 45 13.50 9.36 0.75
CA TRP A 45 14.40 9.78 -0.33
C TRP A 45 15.83 9.29 -0.04
N ASP A 46 16.47 8.68 -1.06
CA ASP A 46 17.80 8.06 -0.94
C ASP A 46 17.86 6.88 0.05
N ALA A 47 16.75 6.17 0.25
CA ALA A 47 16.64 5.04 1.16
C ALA A 47 17.73 3.97 0.96
N LYS A 48 18.28 3.88 -0.25
CA LYS A 48 19.45 3.05 -0.55
C LYS A 48 20.51 3.90 -1.22
N ASN A 49 21.73 3.82 -0.73
CA ASN A 49 22.92 4.34 -1.39
C ASN A 49 24.04 3.28 -1.37
N ASP A 50 25.17 3.56 -1.99
CA ASP A 50 26.29 2.62 -2.11
C ASP A 50 26.95 2.24 -0.77
N ARG A 51 26.63 2.93 0.32
CA ARG A 51 27.14 2.64 1.67
C ARG A 51 26.35 1.54 2.39
N TYR A 52 25.15 1.16 1.92
CA TYR A 52 24.41 0.05 2.50
C TYR A 52 25.02 -1.29 2.10
N PRO A 53 25.21 -2.21 3.05
CA PRO A 53 25.82 -3.51 2.78
C PRO A 53 24.93 -4.43 1.95
N GLN A 54 23.67 -4.08 1.73
CA GLN A 54 22.67 -4.85 1.00
C GLN A 54 21.70 -3.91 0.29
N ASN A 55 21.03 -4.40 -0.76
CA ASN A 55 19.98 -3.62 -1.40
C ASN A 55 18.74 -3.48 -0.51
N TRP A 56 17.88 -2.53 -0.87
CA TRP A 56 16.75 -2.14 -0.03
C TRP A 56 15.71 -3.24 0.13
N TYR A 57 15.39 -3.99 -0.92
CA TYR A 57 14.44 -5.10 -0.83
C TYR A 57 14.92 -6.20 0.13
N THR A 58 16.21 -6.51 0.10
CA THR A 58 16.82 -7.47 1.05
C THR A 58 16.80 -6.94 2.49
N TYR A 59 17.01 -5.64 2.67
CA TYR A 59 16.92 -4.99 3.98
C TYR A 59 15.49 -5.11 4.54
N LEU A 60 14.48 -4.75 3.75
CA LEU A 60 13.07 -4.82 4.15
C LEU A 60 12.61 -6.26 4.41
N ALA A 61 13.10 -7.24 3.64
CA ALA A 61 12.81 -8.65 3.89
C ALA A 61 13.28 -9.10 5.28
N LYS A 62 14.45 -8.63 5.73
CA LYS A 62 14.95 -8.90 7.09
C LYS A 62 14.18 -8.14 8.17
N LEU A 63 13.64 -6.97 7.84
CA LEU A 63 12.85 -6.15 8.76
C LEU A 63 11.42 -6.70 8.95
N ALA A 64 10.87 -7.43 7.98
CA ALA A 64 9.47 -7.84 7.95
C ALA A 64 8.98 -8.58 9.21
N PRO A 65 9.71 -9.54 9.81
CA PRO A 65 9.29 -10.19 11.05
C PRO A 65 9.05 -9.17 12.17
N ARG A 66 9.97 -8.23 12.34
CA ARG A 66 9.88 -7.19 13.37
C ARG A 66 8.72 -6.24 13.13
N LEU A 67 8.43 -5.88 11.89
CA LEU A 67 7.28 -5.04 11.56
C LEU A 67 5.97 -5.70 11.99
N ARG A 68 5.85 -7.02 11.82
CA ARG A 68 4.71 -7.76 12.33
C ARG A 68 4.62 -7.73 13.85
N GLU A 69 5.75 -7.91 14.54
CA GLU A 69 5.83 -7.82 16.01
C GLU A 69 5.43 -6.44 16.53
N LEU A 70 5.75 -5.37 15.80
CA LEU A 70 5.36 -4.00 16.10
C LEU A 70 3.86 -3.70 15.82
N GLY A 71 3.15 -4.61 15.15
CA GLY A 71 1.71 -4.48 14.91
C GLY A 71 1.30 -3.91 13.55
N PHE A 72 2.23 -3.82 12.60
CA PHE A 72 1.89 -3.42 11.23
C PHE A 72 1.08 -4.50 10.51
N ASP A 73 0.16 -4.07 9.67
CA ASP A 73 -0.64 -4.91 8.79
C ASP A 73 -0.05 -5.00 7.39
N GLY A 74 0.71 -4.00 6.98
CA GLY A 74 1.33 -3.97 5.65
C GLY A 74 2.44 -2.94 5.52
N ILE A 75 3.13 -3.02 4.39
CA ILE A 75 4.19 -2.09 3.99
C ILE A 75 3.89 -1.48 2.63
N TRP A 76 4.08 -0.18 2.49
CA TRP A 76 4.10 0.52 1.22
C TRP A 76 5.55 0.65 0.77
N ILE A 77 5.86 0.06 -0.39
CA ILE A 77 7.20 0.07 -1.01
C ILE A 77 7.25 1.08 -2.17
N PRO A 78 8.45 1.61 -2.47
CA PRO A 78 8.60 2.58 -3.56
C PRO A 78 8.27 1.97 -4.94
N PRO A 79 8.11 2.80 -5.99
CA PRO A 79 7.84 2.31 -7.34
C PRO A 79 8.94 1.31 -7.80
N PRO A 80 8.58 0.07 -8.12
CA PRO A 80 9.56 -0.97 -8.41
C PRO A 80 10.04 -0.98 -9.87
N SER A 81 9.41 -0.17 -10.73
CA SER A 81 9.71 -0.14 -12.17
C SER A 81 10.94 0.70 -12.49
N LYS A 82 11.60 0.39 -13.62
CA LYS A 82 12.83 1.06 -14.04
C LYS A 82 12.62 2.55 -14.32
N GLY A 83 13.33 3.39 -13.58
CA GLY A 83 13.39 4.83 -13.82
C GLY A 83 14.45 5.23 -14.85
N LYS A 84 14.38 6.48 -15.33
CA LYS A 84 15.35 7.09 -16.25
C LYS A 84 16.78 7.04 -15.71
N SER A 85 16.94 7.28 -14.40
CA SER A 85 18.23 7.34 -13.74
C SER A 85 18.80 5.95 -13.36
N GLY A 86 18.17 4.85 -13.84
CA GLY A 86 18.64 3.49 -13.65
C GLY A 86 18.78 3.12 -12.17
N GLY A 87 19.98 2.70 -11.77
CA GLY A 87 20.29 2.32 -10.38
C GLY A 87 20.27 3.47 -9.36
N PHE A 88 20.10 4.73 -9.79
CA PHE A 88 19.98 5.91 -8.92
C PHE A 88 18.55 6.45 -8.81
N SER A 89 17.60 5.83 -9.53
CA SER A 89 16.22 6.28 -9.59
C SER A 89 15.44 5.90 -8.34
N MET A 90 14.77 6.86 -7.69
CA MET A 90 13.78 6.55 -6.65
C MET A 90 12.46 5.99 -7.20
N GLY A 91 12.36 5.78 -8.53
CA GLY A 91 11.20 5.17 -9.19
C GLY A 91 10.21 6.18 -9.76
N TYR A 92 10.23 7.45 -9.29
CA TYR A 92 9.30 8.48 -9.75
C TYR A 92 9.70 9.12 -11.08
N ASP A 93 10.94 9.00 -11.52
CA ASP A 93 11.37 9.30 -12.90
C ASP A 93 11.14 8.09 -13.82
N LEU A 94 9.94 7.52 -13.77
CA LEU A 94 9.57 6.26 -14.41
C LEU A 94 9.88 6.26 -15.91
N PHE A 95 10.62 5.23 -16.36
CA PHE A 95 10.93 5.00 -17.75
C PHE A 95 10.18 3.81 -18.34
N ASP A 96 10.38 2.60 -17.81
CA ASP A 96 9.77 1.37 -18.32
C ASP A 96 8.92 0.70 -17.23
N HIS A 97 7.61 0.76 -17.40
CA HIS A 97 6.63 0.13 -16.50
C HIS A 97 6.84 -1.38 -16.35
N TYR A 98 7.30 -2.05 -17.41
CA TYR A 98 7.46 -3.51 -17.49
C TYR A 98 8.88 -4.01 -17.18
N ASP A 99 9.70 -3.21 -16.52
CA ASP A 99 11.02 -3.61 -16.04
C ASP A 99 11.11 -3.49 -14.51
N LEU A 100 11.02 -4.61 -13.82
CA LEU A 100 11.15 -4.70 -12.37
C LEU A 100 12.60 -4.95 -11.90
N GLY A 101 13.57 -4.54 -12.69
CA GLY A 101 14.99 -4.80 -12.42
C GLY A 101 15.47 -6.12 -13.00
N GLU A 102 14.99 -6.50 -14.17
CA GLU A 102 15.34 -7.72 -14.89
C GLU A 102 15.77 -7.49 -16.33
N LYS A 103 15.68 -6.26 -16.84
CA LYS A 103 16.13 -5.86 -18.17
C LYS A 103 17.35 -4.96 -18.06
N ASP A 104 18.37 -5.26 -18.85
CA ASP A 104 19.57 -4.41 -18.94
C ASP A 104 19.25 -3.18 -19.79
N GLN A 105 18.85 -2.11 -19.13
CA GLN A 105 18.58 -0.82 -19.73
C GLN A 105 18.84 0.31 -18.73
N LYS A 106 19.06 1.53 -19.22
CA LYS A 106 19.47 2.66 -18.38
C LYS A 106 20.73 2.34 -17.56
N GLU A 107 21.68 1.63 -18.19
CA GLU A 107 23.00 1.28 -17.65
C GLU A 107 22.97 0.34 -16.43
N THR A 108 21.84 -0.25 -16.11
CA THR A 108 21.70 -1.20 -14.99
C THR A 108 20.72 -2.32 -15.29
N LEU A 109 20.97 -3.50 -14.69
CA LEU A 109 19.96 -4.57 -14.63
C LEU A 109 18.96 -4.28 -13.51
N ALA A 110 19.44 -4.10 -12.29
CA ALA A 110 18.60 -3.80 -11.12
C ALA A 110 18.02 -2.37 -11.14
N THR A 111 16.92 -2.16 -10.44
CA THR A 111 16.48 -0.82 -10.04
C THR A 111 17.31 -0.33 -8.86
N HIS A 112 17.08 0.89 -8.40
CA HIS A 112 17.73 1.43 -7.20
C HIS A 112 17.57 0.54 -5.97
N PHE A 113 16.42 -0.09 -5.80
CA PHE A 113 16.07 -0.86 -4.61
C PHE A 113 16.47 -2.33 -4.68
N GLY A 114 16.76 -2.84 -5.88
CA GLY A 114 17.13 -4.22 -6.12
C GLY A 114 16.62 -4.74 -7.46
N ASN A 115 16.82 -6.02 -7.71
CA ASN A 115 16.32 -6.71 -8.89
C ASN A 115 14.97 -7.43 -8.62
N LYS A 116 14.37 -8.01 -9.64
CA LYS A 116 13.07 -8.70 -9.53
C LYS A 116 13.10 -9.89 -8.57
N ASP A 117 14.16 -10.68 -8.53
CA ASP A 117 14.30 -11.78 -7.56
C ASP A 117 14.20 -11.28 -6.11
N GLU A 118 14.84 -10.15 -5.83
CA GLU A 118 14.88 -9.54 -4.50
C GLU A 118 13.54 -8.90 -4.12
N LEU A 119 12.86 -8.26 -5.07
CA LEU A 119 11.50 -7.77 -4.89
C LEU A 119 10.53 -8.91 -4.54
N LEU A 120 10.56 -10.00 -5.32
CA LEU A 120 9.68 -11.15 -5.08
C LEU A 120 9.99 -11.86 -3.76
N ARG A 121 11.25 -11.89 -3.34
CA ARG A 121 11.65 -12.41 -2.01
C ARG A 121 11.13 -11.54 -0.89
N LEU A 122 11.24 -10.21 -1.02
CA LEU A 122 10.65 -9.30 -0.03
C LEU A 122 9.16 -9.59 0.15
N ILE A 123 8.42 -9.66 -0.94
CA ILE A 123 6.97 -9.91 -0.90
C ILE A 123 6.67 -11.28 -0.27
N ALA A 124 7.41 -12.32 -0.65
CA ALA A 124 7.24 -13.65 -0.08
C ALA A 124 7.48 -13.69 1.43
N VAL A 125 8.52 -13.00 1.93
CA VAL A 125 8.81 -12.92 3.38
C VAL A 125 7.77 -12.07 4.12
N ALA A 126 7.34 -10.95 3.54
CA ALA A 126 6.27 -10.13 4.11
C ALA A 126 5.01 -10.97 4.30
N HIS A 127 4.59 -11.72 3.28
CA HIS A 127 3.45 -12.62 3.34
C HIS A 127 3.63 -13.74 4.38
N ALA A 128 4.83 -14.30 4.50
CA ALA A 128 5.15 -15.31 5.53
C ALA A 128 5.00 -14.78 6.96
N ASN A 129 5.12 -13.46 7.14
CA ASN A 129 4.92 -12.79 8.43
C ASN A 129 3.52 -12.18 8.59
N GLY A 130 2.59 -12.43 7.65
CA GLY A 130 1.24 -11.89 7.69
C GLY A 130 1.14 -10.39 7.37
N LEU A 131 2.15 -9.83 6.69
CA LEU A 131 2.17 -8.47 6.19
C LEU A 131 1.67 -8.42 4.75
N GLU A 132 0.82 -7.44 4.44
CA GLU A 132 0.49 -7.08 3.07
C GLU A 132 1.58 -6.21 2.45
N VAL A 133 1.69 -6.22 1.12
CA VAL A 133 2.63 -5.35 0.39
C VAL A 133 1.87 -4.49 -0.62
N TYR A 134 2.04 -3.18 -0.52
CA TYR A 134 1.42 -2.19 -1.39
C TYR A 134 2.48 -1.54 -2.25
N ILE A 135 2.24 -1.56 -3.56
CA ILE A 135 3.19 -1.05 -4.55
C ILE A 135 2.83 0.38 -4.92
N ASP A 136 3.84 1.24 -4.91
CA ASP A 136 3.72 2.58 -5.49
C ASP A 136 3.64 2.51 -7.02
N THR A 137 2.65 3.19 -7.61
CA THR A 137 2.34 3.13 -9.03
C THR A 137 2.29 4.53 -9.64
N VAL A 138 3.18 4.78 -10.61
CA VAL A 138 3.27 6.05 -11.32
C VAL A 138 2.55 5.90 -12.67
N LEU A 139 1.46 6.62 -12.85
CA LEU A 139 0.66 6.63 -14.08
C LEU A 139 0.61 7.98 -14.77
N ASN A 140 0.91 9.07 -14.06
CA ASN A 140 0.78 10.42 -14.58
C ASN A 140 1.76 10.72 -15.73
N HIS A 141 3.00 10.25 -15.66
CA HIS A 141 4.07 10.65 -16.57
C HIS A 141 5.07 9.53 -16.85
N THR A 142 5.93 9.75 -17.85
CA THR A 142 7.14 8.94 -18.08
C THR A 142 8.31 9.83 -18.46
N ILE A 143 9.53 9.46 -18.04
CA ILE A 143 10.74 10.27 -18.24
C ILE A 143 11.83 9.47 -18.96
N GLY A 144 12.67 10.14 -19.73
CA GLY A 144 13.85 9.52 -20.37
C GLY A 144 13.63 8.98 -21.76
N GLY A 145 12.57 9.41 -22.44
CA GLY A 145 12.34 9.15 -23.85
C GLY A 145 13.41 9.75 -24.76
N LYS A 146 13.48 9.29 -25.98
CA LYS A 146 14.29 9.85 -27.07
C LYS A 146 13.55 11.01 -27.74
N LYS A 147 14.29 11.81 -28.52
CA LYS A 147 13.69 12.85 -29.35
C LYS A 147 12.74 12.21 -30.36
N ASP A 148 11.50 12.68 -30.40
CA ASP A 148 10.53 12.29 -31.41
C ASP A 148 10.64 13.24 -32.60
N LEU A 149 11.16 12.75 -33.71
CA LEU A 149 11.36 13.53 -34.93
C LEU A 149 10.08 13.77 -35.73
N ASP A 150 9.06 12.99 -35.46
CA ASP A 150 7.73 13.08 -36.08
C ASP A 150 6.82 14.07 -35.34
N ALA A 151 7.24 14.52 -34.17
CA ALA A 151 6.48 15.45 -33.34
C ALA A 151 6.47 16.87 -33.90
N PRO A 152 5.33 17.53 -33.96
CA PRO A 152 5.27 18.96 -34.30
C PRO A 152 5.91 19.83 -33.21
N GLY A 153 6.72 20.82 -33.62
CA GLY A 153 7.33 21.78 -32.69
C GLY A 153 8.45 21.18 -31.82
N ASP A 154 8.53 21.64 -30.57
CA ASP A 154 9.58 21.26 -29.61
C ASP A 154 9.23 20.01 -28.75
N ASN A 155 8.34 19.15 -29.19
CA ASN A 155 7.96 17.90 -28.48
C ASN A 155 9.15 16.92 -28.36
N LYS A 156 10.20 17.38 -27.71
CA LYS A 156 11.43 16.66 -27.47
C LYS A 156 11.20 15.59 -26.42
N PHE A 157 11.84 14.42 -26.61
CA PHE A 157 11.90 13.35 -25.62
C PHE A 157 10.57 12.62 -25.33
N LYS A 158 9.61 12.65 -26.24
CA LYS A 158 8.33 11.91 -26.15
C LYS A 158 8.33 10.57 -26.91
N LYS A 159 9.47 10.05 -27.38
CA LYS A 159 9.57 8.75 -28.03
C LYS A 159 10.15 7.72 -27.07
N PHE A 160 9.30 6.79 -26.63
CA PHE A 160 9.69 5.73 -25.71
C PHE A 160 9.69 4.38 -26.40
N ARG A 161 10.83 3.70 -26.34
CA ARG A 161 11.03 2.33 -26.80
C ARG A 161 11.83 1.61 -25.74
N TYR A 162 11.43 0.39 -25.43
CA TYR A 162 11.94 -0.37 -24.31
C TYR A 162 12.63 -1.64 -24.75
N VAL A 163 13.54 -2.14 -23.94
CA VAL A 163 14.14 -3.45 -24.14
C VAL A 163 13.11 -4.52 -23.82
N GLY A 164 12.85 -5.40 -24.78
CA GLY A 164 12.13 -6.65 -24.57
C GLY A 164 13.09 -7.82 -24.47
N PHE A 165 12.59 -9.00 -24.14
CA PHE A 165 13.44 -10.19 -24.07
C PHE A 165 13.92 -10.68 -25.44
N GLY A 166 13.36 -10.19 -26.53
CA GLY A 166 13.81 -10.42 -27.91
C GLY A 166 14.84 -9.43 -28.44
N GLY A 167 15.10 -8.36 -27.70
CA GLY A 167 16.06 -7.33 -28.10
C GLY A 167 15.57 -5.91 -27.85
N GLU A 168 16.34 -4.96 -28.37
CA GLU A 168 15.99 -3.55 -28.29
C GLU A 168 14.68 -3.24 -29.02
N GLU A 169 13.91 -2.32 -28.45
CA GLU A 169 12.64 -1.81 -28.99
C GLU A 169 11.48 -2.83 -29.09
N LEU A 170 11.60 -4.02 -28.48
CA LEU A 170 10.55 -5.04 -28.41
C LEU A 170 9.77 -5.04 -27.09
N GLY A 171 10.10 -4.14 -26.17
CA GLY A 171 9.39 -4.02 -24.89
C GLY A 171 7.95 -3.51 -25.04
N ARG A 172 7.16 -3.76 -24.03
CA ARG A 172 5.71 -3.45 -24.00
C ARG A 172 5.45 -1.95 -23.80
N TRP A 173 4.29 -1.52 -24.24
CA TRP A 173 3.76 -0.15 -24.09
C TRP A 173 4.64 0.94 -24.70
N PRO A 174 5.05 0.81 -25.98
CA PRO A 174 5.78 1.87 -26.66
C PRO A 174 4.93 3.15 -26.76
N LYS A 175 5.57 4.31 -26.62
CA LYS A 175 4.89 5.60 -26.64
C LYS A 175 5.59 6.54 -27.62
N ASP A 176 4.84 7.49 -28.15
CA ASP A 176 5.33 8.64 -28.94
C ASP A 176 4.57 9.91 -28.55
N HIS A 177 4.85 11.03 -29.23
CA HIS A 177 4.27 12.33 -28.89
C HIS A 177 2.74 12.35 -28.87
N GLN A 178 2.07 11.46 -29.62
CA GLN A 178 0.59 11.43 -29.68
C GLN A 178 -0.05 10.91 -28.37
N HIS A 179 0.72 10.25 -27.54
CA HIS A 179 0.29 9.66 -26.27
C HIS A 179 0.45 10.59 -25.07
N PHE A 180 0.94 11.81 -25.31
CA PHE A 180 1.20 12.81 -24.25
C PHE A 180 0.49 14.13 -24.54
N HIS A 181 0.18 14.88 -23.51
CA HIS A 181 -0.37 16.24 -23.67
C HIS A 181 0.71 17.25 -24.11
N PRO A 182 0.35 18.26 -24.90
CA PRO A 182 -0.84 18.30 -25.77
C PRO A 182 -0.68 17.34 -26.95
N ASN A 183 -1.79 16.81 -27.47
CA ASN A 183 -1.80 16.00 -28.69
C ASN A 183 -2.95 16.42 -29.62
N PRO A 184 -3.02 15.92 -30.89
CA PRO A 184 -4.06 16.33 -31.84
C PRO A 184 -5.49 16.04 -31.41
N ASP A 185 -5.71 15.01 -30.59
CA ASP A 185 -7.03 14.57 -30.14
C ASP A 185 -7.50 15.30 -28.88
N HIS A 186 -6.54 15.83 -28.10
CA HIS A 186 -6.84 16.49 -26.84
C HIS A 186 -5.90 17.64 -26.53
N VAL A 187 -6.45 18.83 -26.48
CA VAL A 187 -5.81 20.02 -25.94
C VAL A 187 -6.35 20.19 -24.52
N CYS A 188 -5.50 20.05 -23.54
CA CYS A 188 -5.79 20.11 -22.11
C CYS A 188 -7.05 20.88 -21.71
N THR A 189 -8.05 20.18 -21.23
CA THR A 189 -9.32 20.70 -20.76
C THR A 189 -9.65 20.20 -19.36
N THR A 190 -10.78 20.61 -18.81
CA THR A 190 -11.23 20.22 -17.46
C THR A 190 -11.16 18.71 -17.20
N GLY A 191 -10.48 18.31 -16.13
CA GLY A 191 -10.43 16.92 -15.64
C GLY A 191 -9.08 16.23 -15.78
N ASP A 192 -8.14 16.88 -16.49
CA ASP A 192 -6.77 16.45 -16.60
C ASP A 192 -5.87 17.69 -16.49
N ILE A 193 -4.93 17.68 -15.57
CA ILE A 193 -4.01 18.81 -15.38
C ILE A 193 -2.80 18.57 -16.28
N CYS A 194 -2.84 19.11 -17.46
CA CYS A 194 -1.81 18.95 -18.48
C CYS A 194 -0.55 19.78 -18.17
N GLU A 195 0.03 19.55 -17.04
CA GLU A 195 1.29 20.16 -16.64
C GLU A 195 2.42 19.16 -16.82
N GLU A 196 3.38 19.45 -17.69
CA GLU A 196 4.62 18.67 -17.77
C GLU A 196 5.51 18.90 -16.53
N LYS A 197 4.89 18.98 -15.34
CA LYS A 197 5.56 19.28 -14.09
C LYS A 197 6.57 18.22 -13.68
N PHE A 198 6.23 16.95 -13.97
CA PHE A 198 7.04 15.79 -13.59
C PHE A 198 7.71 15.13 -14.81
N GLY A 199 7.43 15.59 -16.03
CA GLY A 199 7.90 15.04 -17.30
C GLY A 199 6.78 14.97 -18.32
N PRO A 200 6.98 14.29 -19.47
CA PRO A 200 5.92 14.10 -20.44
C PRO A 200 4.67 13.51 -19.83
N ASP A 201 3.60 14.30 -19.84
CA ASP A 201 2.33 14.04 -19.19
C ASP A 201 1.45 13.13 -20.06
N ILE A 202 0.99 12.01 -19.51
CA ILE A 202 0.27 10.97 -20.27
C ILE A 202 -1.19 11.39 -20.51
N CYS A 203 -1.64 11.32 -21.77
CA CYS A 203 -3.01 11.58 -22.14
C CYS A 203 -3.87 10.31 -22.03
N TYR A 204 -4.84 10.30 -21.11
CA TYR A 204 -5.77 9.20 -20.91
C TYR A 204 -7.17 9.42 -21.50
N LEU A 205 -7.47 10.59 -22.03
CA LEU A 205 -8.78 10.89 -22.58
C LEU A 205 -9.01 10.10 -23.89
N ASP A 206 -10.17 9.51 -24.02
CA ASP A 206 -10.63 8.80 -25.22
C ASP A 206 -11.86 9.48 -25.83
N HIS A 207 -12.48 8.87 -26.85
CA HIS A 207 -13.66 9.45 -27.51
C HIS A 207 -14.82 9.77 -26.56
N GLU A 208 -15.03 8.96 -25.54
CA GLU A 208 -16.08 9.19 -24.54
C GLU A 208 -15.74 10.39 -23.66
N HIS A 209 -14.44 10.62 -23.43
CA HIS A 209 -13.91 11.68 -22.58
C HIS A 209 -13.23 12.81 -23.37
N GLY A 210 -13.27 12.79 -24.69
CA GLY A 210 -12.75 13.83 -25.57
C GLY A 210 -11.32 13.61 -26.09
N GLY A 211 -10.68 12.47 -25.85
CA GLY A 211 -9.27 12.24 -26.17
C GLY A 211 -8.95 11.30 -27.35
N GLY A 212 -9.94 10.73 -28.01
CA GLY A 212 -9.75 9.89 -29.19
C GLY A 212 -9.02 8.55 -28.96
N ALA A 213 -8.49 7.97 -30.05
CA ALA A 213 -7.90 6.64 -30.03
C ALA A 213 -6.60 6.54 -29.20
N ASN A 214 -5.81 7.60 -29.14
CA ASN A 214 -4.53 7.63 -28.41
C ASN A 214 -4.75 7.60 -26.90
N GLY A 215 -5.74 8.35 -26.39
CA GLY A 215 -6.13 8.28 -24.98
C GLY A 215 -6.66 6.91 -24.58
N LYS A 216 -7.45 6.27 -25.44
CA LYS A 216 -7.90 4.90 -25.23
C LYS A 216 -6.74 3.91 -25.17
N PHE A 217 -5.78 4.01 -26.07
CA PHE A 217 -4.58 3.19 -26.09
C PHE A 217 -3.84 3.28 -24.75
N MET A 218 -3.62 4.49 -24.24
CA MET A 218 -2.92 4.71 -22.98
C MET A 218 -3.70 4.13 -21.79
N ARG A 219 -5.01 4.29 -21.74
CA ARG A 219 -5.86 3.74 -20.68
C ARG A 219 -5.88 2.21 -20.69
N ASP A 220 -6.00 1.59 -21.87
CA ASP A 220 -5.97 0.13 -22.01
C ASP A 220 -4.63 -0.45 -21.50
N HIS A 221 -3.51 0.19 -21.84
CA HIS A 221 -2.19 -0.24 -21.40
C HIS A 221 -1.96 0.01 -19.90
N ALA A 222 -2.50 1.08 -19.33
CA ALA A 222 -2.46 1.29 -17.89
C ALA A 222 -3.15 0.15 -17.12
N ARG A 223 -4.34 -0.28 -17.60
CA ARG A 223 -5.04 -1.44 -17.05
C ARG A 223 -4.22 -2.73 -17.14
N GLU A 224 -3.72 -3.01 -18.34
CA GLU A 224 -2.91 -4.21 -18.59
C GLU A 224 -1.67 -4.24 -17.69
N TRP A 225 -1.00 -3.10 -17.54
CA TRP A 225 0.20 -3.01 -16.71
C TRP A 225 -0.09 -3.24 -15.22
N VAL A 226 -1.10 -2.61 -14.66
CA VAL A 226 -1.39 -2.78 -13.21
C VAL A 226 -1.82 -4.21 -12.90
N VAL A 227 -2.60 -4.85 -13.80
CA VAL A 227 -2.96 -6.27 -13.68
C VAL A 227 -1.72 -7.16 -13.78
N TRP A 228 -0.85 -6.87 -14.75
CA TRP A 228 0.42 -7.57 -14.91
C TRP A 228 1.28 -7.43 -13.66
N LEU A 229 1.45 -6.20 -13.15
CA LEU A 229 2.23 -5.92 -11.95
C LEU A 229 1.75 -6.75 -10.76
N LYS A 230 0.43 -6.78 -10.53
CA LYS A 230 -0.15 -7.63 -9.50
C LYS A 230 0.14 -9.11 -9.70
N LYS A 231 -0.03 -9.63 -10.92
CA LYS A 231 0.19 -11.04 -11.25
C LYS A 231 1.66 -11.45 -11.21
N GLN A 232 2.57 -10.51 -11.50
CA GLN A 232 4.02 -10.76 -11.40
C GLN A 232 4.51 -10.77 -9.96
N THR A 233 3.93 -9.92 -9.11
CA THR A 233 4.45 -9.69 -7.76
C THR A 233 3.65 -10.37 -6.66
N GLY A 234 2.35 -10.58 -6.86
CA GLY A 234 1.44 -11.01 -5.80
C GLY A 234 1.09 -9.89 -4.81
N ALA A 235 1.35 -8.63 -5.14
CA ALA A 235 1.05 -7.49 -4.29
C ALA A 235 -0.41 -7.44 -3.84
N ASP A 236 -0.65 -6.91 -2.65
CA ASP A 236 -1.97 -6.88 -2.01
C ASP A 236 -2.72 -5.56 -2.24
N GLY A 237 -2.05 -4.55 -2.76
CA GLY A 237 -2.67 -3.25 -3.04
C GLY A 237 -1.71 -2.26 -3.67
N PHE A 238 -2.18 -1.01 -3.80
CA PHE A 238 -1.48 0.02 -4.56
C PHE A 238 -1.58 1.39 -3.88
N ARG A 239 -0.52 2.16 -4.01
CA ARG A 239 -0.54 3.62 -3.87
C ARG A 239 -0.40 4.22 -5.26
N PHE A 240 -1.33 5.06 -5.67
CA PHE A 240 -1.28 5.77 -6.93
C PHE A 240 -0.68 7.16 -6.73
N ASP A 241 0.43 7.40 -7.42
CA ASP A 241 1.16 8.65 -7.42
C ASP A 241 0.40 9.76 -8.15
N ALA A 242 0.47 10.99 -7.63
CA ALA A 242 0.03 12.22 -8.29
C ALA A 242 -1.38 12.17 -8.90
N VAL A 243 -2.35 11.50 -8.25
CA VAL A 243 -3.71 11.28 -8.80
C VAL A 243 -4.52 12.57 -8.99
N LYS A 244 -4.06 13.70 -8.51
CA LYS A 244 -4.61 15.02 -8.79
C LYS A 244 -4.40 15.43 -10.24
N HIS A 245 -3.38 14.87 -10.92
CA HIS A 245 -2.85 15.32 -12.20
C HIS A 245 -3.34 14.48 -13.39
N PHE A 246 -4.13 13.43 -13.16
CA PHE A 246 -4.76 12.65 -14.21
C PHE A 246 -6.19 12.22 -13.84
N PRO A 247 -7.05 11.83 -14.80
CA PRO A 247 -8.44 11.56 -14.53
C PRO A 247 -8.68 10.41 -13.55
N ALA A 248 -9.56 10.60 -12.59
CA ALA A 248 -9.91 9.59 -11.56
C ALA A 248 -10.46 8.29 -12.17
N TYR A 249 -11.13 8.35 -13.34
CA TYR A 249 -11.66 7.16 -14.00
C TYR A 249 -10.56 6.17 -14.45
N VAL A 250 -9.31 6.61 -14.59
CA VAL A 250 -8.19 5.70 -14.88
C VAL A 250 -7.97 4.73 -13.73
N VAL A 251 -7.97 5.23 -12.49
CA VAL A 251 -7.86 4.40 -11.28
C VAL A 251 -9.11 3.54 -11.11
N GLU A 252 -10.30 4.11 -11.31
CA GLU A 252 -11.56 3.37 -11.25
C GLU A 252 -11.58 2.22 -12.25
N ASP A 253 -11.20 2.46 -13.49
CA ASP A 253 -11.17 1.48 -14.58
C ASP A 253 -10.21 0.31 -14.25
N VAL A 254 -9.01 0.61 -13.75
CA VAL A 254 -8.05 -0.40 -13.28
C VAL A 254 -8.66 -1.27 -12.18
N LEU A 255 -9.23 -0.66 -11.15
CA LEU A 255 -9.75 -1.38 -9.99
C LEU A 255 -11.00 -2.20 -10.30
N PHE A 256 -11.89 -1.69 -11.15
CA PHE A 256 -13.16 -2.34 -11.45
C PHE A 256 -13.10 -3.32 -12.61
N ASN A 257 -12.54 -2.87 -13.73
CA ASN A 257 -12.62 -3.64 -14.97
C ASN A 257 -11.44 -4.62 -15.09
N ALA A 258 -10.28 -4.23 -14.59
CA ALA A 258 -9.08 -5.04 -14.73
C ALA A 258 -8.86 -6.02 -13.57
N MET A 259 -9.13 -5.61 -12.32
CA MET A 259 -8.95 -6.46 -11.14
C MET A 259 -10.23 -7.13 -10.67
N GLY A 260 -11.36 -6.83 -11.30
CA GLY A 260 -12.67 -7.37 -10.95
C GLY A 260 -13.34 -6.64 -9.77
N PRO A 261 -14.54 -7.08 -9.39
CA PRO A 261 -15.37 -6.41 -8.41
C PRO A 261 -14.92 -6.55 -6.95
N SER A 262 -13.82 -7.27 -6.68
CA SER A 262 -13.30 -7.41 -5.32
C SER A 262 -12.85 -6.06 -4.76
N ILE A 263 -13.33 -5.72 -3.56
CA ILE A 263 -12.94 -4.53 -2.81
C ILE A 263 -11.75 -4.81 -1.86
N GLU A 264 -11.14 -5.98 -1.98
CA GLU A 264 -10.14 -6.48 -1.03
C GLU A 264 -8.75 -5.85 -1.19
N TYR A 265 -8.53 -5.08 -2.26
CA TYR A 265 -7.24 -4.43 -2.47
C TYR A 265 -7.15 -3.13 -1.70
N PHE A 266 -6.06 -2.96 -0.93
CA PHE A 266 -5.71 -1.65 -0.41
C PHE A 266 -5.43 -0.70 -1.57
N CYS A 267 -6.03 0.48 -1.53
CA CYS A 267 -5.81 1.52 -2.53
C CYS A 267 -5.79 2.89 -1.89
N VAL A 268 -4.72 3.63 -2.12
CA VAL A 268 -4.60 5.03 -1.72
C VAL A 268 -4.06 5.87 -2.87
N GLY A 269 -4.70 7.01 -3.12
CA GLY A 269 -4.24 8.03 -4.07
C GLY A 269 -3.58 9.19 -3.36
N GLU A 270 -2.51 9.70 -3.94
CA GLU A 270 -1.91 10.94 -3.51
C GLU A 270 -2.63 12.13 -4.15
N PHE A 271 -3.55 12.72 -3.41
CA PHE A 271 -4.29 13.91 -3.83
C PHE A 271 -4.01 15.05 -2.85
N VAL A 272 -3.06 15.90 -3.18
CA VAL A 272 -2.60 16.98 -2.33
C VAL A 272 -3.65 18.08 -2.22
N VAL A 273 -4.04 18.42 -0.98
CA VAL A 273 -4.96 19.50 -0.64
C VAL A 273 -4.47 20.30 0.57
N GLY A 274 -5.03 21.49 0.75
CA GLY A 274 -4.78 22.33 1.92
C GLY A 274 -5.66 21.96 3.14
N LYS A 275 -5.42 22.64 4.25
CA LYS A 275 -6.20 22.52 5.48
C LYS A 275 -7.68 22.85 5.21
N GLY A 276 -8.58 21.96 5.65
CA GLY A 276 -10.03 22.12 5.50
C GLY A 276 -10.57 21.81 4.11
N GLU A 277 -9.71 21.48 3.14
CA GLU A 277 -10.12 21.13 1.78
C GLU A 277 -10.43 19.63 1.69
N THR A 278 -11.58 19.21 2.20
CA THR A 278 -11.99 17.78 2.16
C THR A 278 -12.78 17.42 0.91
N ALA A 279 -13.57 18.36 0.36
CA ALA A 279 -14.44 18.08 -0.77
C ALA A 279 -13.71 17.56 -2.04
N PRO A 280 -12.53 18.05 -2.44
CA PRO A 280 -11.82 17.50 -3.59
C PRO A 280 -11.41 16.04 -3.41
N ILE A 281 -10.92 15.66 -2.22
CA ILE A 281 -10.52 14.27 -1.93
C ILE A 281 -11.74 13.35 -1.81
N ASP A 282 -12.84 13.83 -1.26
CA ASP A 282 -14.09 13.10 -1.19
C ASP A 282 -14.64 12.83 -2.59
N ASN A 283 -14.69 13.85 -3.43
CA ASN A 283 -15.13 13.73 -4.82
C ASN A 283 -14.26 12.73 -5.60
N TRP A 284 -12.94 12.80 -5.46
CA TRP A 284 -12.04 11.85 -6.10
C TRP A 284 -12.32 10.41 -5.65
N SER A 285 -12.52 10.20 -4.35
CA SER A 285 -12.87 8.89 -3.81
C SER A 285 -14.22 8.38 -4.34
N GLU A 286 -15.23 9.25 -4.48
CA GLU A 286 -16.52 8.90 -5.10
C GLU A 286 -16.36 8.50 -6.57
N PHE A 287 -15.50 9.20 -7.34
CA PHE A 287 -15.21 8.83 -8.74
C PHE A 287 -14.55 7.46 -8.85
N THR A 288 -13.80 7.01 -7.84
CA THR A 288 -13.29 5.64 -7.79
C THR A 288 -14.29 4.65 -7.18
N ARG A 289 -15.58 5.05 -7.07
CA ARG A 289 -16.67 4.28 -6.42
C ARG A 289 -16.29 3.83 -5.01
N GLN A 290 -15.61 4.69 -4.26
CA GLN A 290 -15.15 4.46 -2.89
C GLN A 290 -14.20 3.26 -2.73
N ARG A 291 -13.56 2.82 -3.82
CA ARG A 291 -12.60 1.71 -3.77
C ARG A 291 -11.19 2.15 -3.47
N CYS A 292 -10.90 3.43 -3.67
CA CYS A 292 -9.62 4.03 -3.36
C CYS A 292 -9.83 5.20 -2.40
N GLY A 293 -9.07 5.23 -1.34
CA GLY A 293 -8.99 6.38 -0.44
C GLY A 293 -7.92 7.36 -0.88
N THR A 294 -7.73 8.43 -0.13
CA THR A 294 -6.67 9.40 -0.33
C THR A 294 -5.88 9.61 0.95
N PHE A 295 -4.62 10.00 0.82
CA PHE A 295 -3.89 10.55 1.95
C PHE A 295 -4.61 11.79 2.50
N ASP A 296 -4.71 11.87 3.83
CA ASP A 296 -5.41 12.97 4.50
C ASP A 296 -4.51 14.19 4.72
N PHE A 297 -4.18 14.87 3.63
CA PHE A 297 -3.40 16.11 3.68
C PHE A 297 -4.09 17.21 4.47
N SER A 298 -5.42 17.24 4.49
CA SER A 298 -6.19 18.22 5.26
C SER A 298 -6.00 18.02 6.77
N LEU A 299 -6.05 16.79 7.25
CA LEU A 299 -5.73 16.44 8.64
C LEU A 299 -4.26 16.74 8.95
N ARG A 300 -3.36 16.30 8.09
CA ARG A 300 -1.92 16.55 8.25
C ARG A 300 -1.61 18.04 8.44
N ALA A 301 -2.23 18.90 7.65
CA ALA A 301 -2.02 20.34 7.77
C ALA A 301 -2.46 20.88 9.13
N ALA A 302 -3.55 20.35 9.71
CA ALA A 302 -3.96 20.71 11.07
C ALA A 302 -3.01 20.16 12.14
N LEU A 303 -2.49 18.93 11.94
CA LEU A 303 -1.54 18.34 12.88
C LEU A 303 -0.17 19.03 12.86
N LEU A 304 0.24 19.56 11.73
CA LEU A 304 1.44 20.43 11.63
C LEU A 304 1.31 21.67 12.54
N GLU A 305 0.13 22.27 12.58
CA GLU A 305 -0.10 23.47 13.41
C GLU A 305 0.08 23.20 14.92
N ILE A 306 -0.14 21.96 15.41
CA ILE A 306 0.12 21.59 16.81
C ILE A 306 1.61 21.81 17.12
N VAL A 307 2.47 21.36 16.21
CA VAL A 307 3.93 21.47 16.39
C VAL A 307 4.40 22.91 16.22
N GLU A 308 3.93 23.62 15.20
CA GLU A 308 4.31 24.99 14.89
C GLU A 308 3.83 25.99 15.94
N ALA A 309 2.66 25.78 16.53
CA ALA A 309 2.09 26.66 17.55
C ALA A 309 2.80 26.58 18.90
N ARG A 310 3.66 25.59 19.11
CA ARG A 310 4.53 25.44 20.30
C ARG A 310 3.78 25.54 21.63
N GLY A 311 2.59 24.91 21.74
CA GLY A 311 1.74 24.89 22.92
C GLY A 311 0.71 26.03 22.97
N PHE A 312 0.50 26.72 21.87
CA PHE A 312 -0.57 27.73 21.71
C PHE A 312 -1.66 27.27 20.74
N PHE A 313 -1.68 25.99 20.40
CA PHE A 313 -2.70 25.40 19.53
C PHE A 313 -3.99 25.17 20.31
N ASP A 314 -5.14 25.49 19.71
CA ASP A 314 -6.43 25.14 20.28
C ASP A 314 -6.76 23.67 19.96
N MET A 315 -6.42 22.76 20.89
CA MET A 315 -6.67 21.32 20.78
C MET A 315 -8.14 21.00 20.54
N GLY A 316 -9.08 21.85 21.00
CA GLY A 316 -10.50 21.71 20.74
C GLY A 316 -10.87 21.74 19.26
N SER A 317 -10.05 22.40 18.43
CA SER A 317 -10.25 22.44 16.98
C SER A 317 -10.12 21.07 16.31
N LEU A 318 -9.36 20.15 16.89
CA LEU A 318 -9.23 18.77 16.40
C LEU A 318 -10.48 17.90 16.64
N ALA A 319 -11.37 18.30 17.52
CA ALA A 319 -12.57 17.52 17.86
C ALA A 319 -13.44 17.20 16.63
N ASN A 320 -13.42 18.05 15.62
CA ASN A 320 -14.25 17.95 14.42
C ASN A 320 -13.55 17.27 13.23
N PHE A 321 -12.34 16.76 13.38
CA PHE A 321 -11.63 16.12 12.27
C PHE A 321 -12.17 14.74 11.91
N GLN A 322 -12.85 14.06 12.81
CA GLN A 322 -13.59 12.84 12.49
C GLN A 322 -14.85 13.21 11.69
N GLN A 323 -14.83 12.94 10.41
CA GLN A 323 -15.96 13.17 9.49
C GLN A 323 -16.52 11.83 9.00
N SER A 324 -17.74 11.85 8.46
CA SER A 324 -18.43 10.64 7.99
C SER A 324 -17.69 9.86 6.89
N ASN A 325 -16.83 10.52 6.14
CA ASN A 325 -16.05 9.93 5.04
C ASN A 325 -14.60 9.58 5.42
N ARG A 326 -14.22 9.69 6.69
CA ARG A 326 -12.87 9.33 7.16
C ARG A 326 -12.46 7.89 6.86
N LEU A 327 -13.40 6.99 6.75
CA LEU A 327 -13.16 5.61 6.33
C LEU A 327 -12.49 5.49 4.95
N LYS A 328 -12.56 6.54 4.13
CA LYS A 328 -11.94 6.63 2.80
C LYS A 328 -10.60 7.35 2.82
N THR A 329 -10.10 7.81 3.96
CA THR A 329 -8.86 8.55 4.08
C THR A 329 -7.76 7.71 4.75
N VAL A 330 -6.53 8.10 4.48
CA VAL A 330 -5.32 7.51 5.03
C VAL A 330 -4.61 8.58 5.85
N PRO A 331 -4.83 8.63 7.18
CA PRO A 331 -4.14 9.55 8.06
C PRO A 331 -2.63 9.32 8.03
N PHE A 332 -1.86 10.38 8.05
CA PHE A 332 -0.40 10.34 8.10
C PHE A 332 0.18 11.62 8.69
N ILE A 333 1.42 11.57 9.15
CA ILE A 333 2.15 12.73 9.68
C ILE A 333 3.21 13.17 8.69
N ASN A 334 4.15 12.30 8.37
CA ASN A 334 5.16 12.52 7.37
C ASN A 334 5.12 11.45 6.28
N ASN A 335 5.71 11.80 5.14
CA ASN A 335 6.06 10.91 4.06
C ASN A 335 7.39 11.36 3.44
N HIS A 336 7.84 10.72 2.39
CA HIS A 336 9.10 11.02 1.72
C HIS A 336 9.20 12.42 1.08
N ASP A 337 8.06 13.11 0.90
CA ASP A 337 8.02 14.48 0.37
C ASP A 337 7.93 15.55 1.46
N THR A 338 7.46 15.16 2.64
CA THR A 338 7.27 16.10 3.76
C THR A 338 8.38 16.04 4.81
N PHE A 339 9.21 14.99 4.81
CA PHE A 339 10.34 14.84 5.69
C PHE A 339 11.51 14.16 4.97
N ARG A 340 12.62 14.85 4.85
CA ARG A 340 13.85 14.35 4.21
C ARG A 340 15.02 14.19 5.19
N GLY A 341 14.67 14.05 6.47
CA GLY A 341 15.63 13.87 7.56
C GLY A 341 16.19 15.18 8.12
N PRO A 342 16.88 15.10 9.27
CA PRO A 342 17.47 16.28 9.94
C PRO A 342 18.65 16.90 9.17
N LEU A 343 19.11 16.25 8.10
CA LEU A 343 20.17 16.76 7.22
C LEU A 343 19.63 17.65 6.11
N HIS A 344 18.32 17.65 5.89
CA HIS A 344 17.72 18.47 4.85
C HIS A 344 17.61 19.91 5.35
N ASP A 345 18.24 20.85 4.64
CA ASP A 345 18.13 22.26 4.95
C ASP A 345 16.72 22.72 4.64
N SER A 346 15.96 23.09 5.68
CA SER A 346 14.61 23.64 5.58
C SER A 346 14.49 24.91 4.73
N ASN A 347 15.62 25.48 4.30
CA ASN A 347 15.68 26.62 3.39
C ASN A 347 15.78 26.23 1.91
N THR A 348 15.83 24.93 1.58
CA THR A 348 15.80 24.52 0.18
C THR A 348 14.36 24.56 -0.34
N SER A 349 14.17 25.20 -1.49
CA SER A 349 12.88 25.40 -2.17
C SER A 349 12.19 24.10 -2.67
N ASP A 350 12.73 22.93 -2.33
CA ASP A 350 12.27 21.63 -2.81
C ASP A 350 11.33 20.92 -1.85
N GLU A 351 11.07 21.45 -0.65
CA GLU A 351 10.08 20.89 0.26
C GLU A 351 8.66 21.29 -0.18
N LEU A 352 7.88 20.30 -0.58
CA LEU A 352 6.47 20.50 -0.93
C LEU A 352 5.65 20.94 0.30
N PHE A 353 6.10 20.57 1.51
CA PHE A 353 5.40 20.87 2.76
C PHE A 353 6.38 20.99 3.95
N PRO A 354 6.07 21.81 4.95
CA PRO A 354 6.85 21.86 6.18
C PRO A 354 6.90 20.49 6.89
N THR A 355 8.05 20.18 7.45
CA THR A 355 8.36 18.94 8.15
C THR A 355 7.81 18.96 9.57
N ILE A 356 7.24 17.84 10.03
CA ILE A 356 7.02 17.56 11.45
C ILE A 356 8.22 16.73 11.95
N ASN A 357 9.06 17.34 12.81
CA ASN A 357 10.21 16.62 13.35
C ASN A 357 9.73 15.50 14.30
N PRO A 358 10.03 14.22 14.05
CA PRO A 358 9.60 13.11 14.90
C PRO A 358 10.24 13.12 16.31
N ASP A 359 11.27 13.91 16.52
CA ASP A 359 11.90 14.11 17.84
C ASP A 359 11.32 15.32 18.60
N ASP A 360 10.39 16.07 18.02
CA ASP A 360 9.60 17.06 18.76
C ASP A 360 8.55 16.33 19.62
N PRO A 361 8.47 16.59 20.92
CA PRO A 361 7.48 15.93 21.77
C PRO A 361 6.02 16.09 21.31
N ARG A 362 5.71 17.13 20.54
CA ARG A 362 4.36 17.34 19.98
C ARG A 362 4.05 16.43 18.80
N ALA A 363 5.07 15.80 18.21
CA ALA A 363 4.86 14.74 17.23
C ALA A 363 4.11 13.55 17.83
N ASP A 364 4.33 13.25 19.13
CA ASP A 364 3.60 12.24 19.88
C ASP A 364 2.09 12.56 19.88
N VAL A 365 1.75 13.83 20.14
CA VAL A 365 0.36 14.33 20.16
C VAL A 365 -0.26 14.24 18.76
N ALA A 366 0.48 14.65 17.74
CA ALA A 366 0.02 14.61 16.36
C ALA A 366 -0.25 13.17 15.89
N TYR A 367 0.67 12.24 16.18
CA TYR A 367 0.47 10.82 15.85
C TYR A 367 -0.71 10.20 16.60
N ALA A 368 -0.88 10.54 17.90
CA ALA A 368 -2.01 10.03 18.67
C ALA A 368 -3.35 10.53 18.11
N ALA A 369 -3.41 11.78 17.63
CA ALA A 369 -4.60 12.30 16.94
C ALA A 369 -4.84 11.60 15.60
N ALA A 370 -3.79 11.36 14.79
CA ALA A 370 -3.90 10.69 13.50
C ALA A 370 -4.37 9.23 13.63
N LEU A 371 -3.93 8.51 14.67
CA LEU A 371 -4.35 7.12 14.90
C LEU A 371 -5.71 7.03 15.62
N ALA A 372 -6.21 8.11 16.22
CA ALA A 372 -7.50 8.12 16.90
C ALA A 372 -8.70 8.23 15.95
N VAL A 373 -8.55 8.81 14.77
CA VAL A 373 -9.62 8.93 13.77
C VAL A 373 -9.82 7.63 12.99
N ASP A 374 -10.94 7.51 12.26
CA ASP A 374 -11.14 6.41 11.32
C ASP A 374 -10.20 6.55 10.11
N GLY A 375 -9.95 5.44 9.44
CA GLY A 375 -9.05 5.33 8.30
C GLY A 375 -7.95 4.28 8.53
N SER A 376 -7.00 4.22 7.62
CA SER A 376 -5.84 3.31 7.71
C SER A 376 -4.57 4.14 7.83
N PRO A 377 -4.08 4.39 9.05
CA PRO A 377 -2.93 5.27 9.25
C PRO A 377 -1.66 4.72 8.61
N VAL A 378 -0.92 5.61 7.97
CA VAL A 378 0.43 5.35 7.46
C VAL A 378 1.45 5.98 8.39
N VAL A 379 2.39 5.17 8.86
CA VAL A 379 3.54 5.60 9.64
C VAL A 379 4.76 5.67 8.71
N PHE A 380 5.50 6.75 8.78
CA PHE A 380 6.69 6.93 7.96
C PHE A 380 7.89 6.21 8.59
N TYR A 381 8.78 5.64 7.76
CA TYR A 381 9.93 4.86 8.23
C TYR A 381 10.82 5.66 9.20
N GLU A 382 11.18 6.88 8.84
CA GLU A 382 12.08 7.72 9.65
C GLU A 382 11.41 8.32 10.89
N ASP A 383 10.07 8.30 10.95
CA ASP A 383 9.35 8.66 12.18
C ASP A 383 9.34 7.50 13.18
N LEU A 384 9.32 6.26 12.69
CA LEU A 384 9.34 5.08 13.55
C LEU A 384 10.75 4.72 14.02
N PHE A 385 11.70 4.67 13.08
CA PHE A 385 13.06 4.19 13.34
C PHE A 385 14.03 5.36 13.57
N VAL A 386 14.90 5.22 14.56
CA VAL A 386 15.99 6.15 14.80
C VAL A 386 17.12 5.85 13.82
N ASN A 387 16.98 6.42 12.61
CA ASN A 387 17.84 6.12 11.47
C ASN A 387 18.99 7.12 11.28
N PHE A 388 19.24 7.97 12.27
CA PHE A 388 20.30 8.98 12.25
C PHE A 388 21.27 8.80 13.40
N GLU A 389 22.52 9.18 13.18
CA GLU A 389 23.58 9.21 14.18
C GLU A 389 24.48 10.42 13.99
N GLN A 390 25.17 10.81 15.03
CA GLN A 390 26.20 11.84 14.91
C GLN A 390 27.50 11.17 14.45
N ASP A 391 28.00 11.60 13.30
CA ASP A 391 29.28 11.18 12.76
C ASP A 391 30.40 11.61 13.74
N PRO A 392 31.18 10.64 14.28
CA PRO A 392 32.16 10.94 15.30
C PRO A 392 33.38 11.79 14.81
N GLU A 393 33.61 11.81 13.50
CA GLU A 393 34.74 12.56 12.91
C GLU A 393 34.34 14.01 12.55
N THR A 394 33.12 14.16 12.02
CA THR A 394 32.66 15.46 11.53
C THR A 394 31.71 16.19 12.49
N GLY A 395 31.18 15.48 13.47
CA GLY A 395 30.12 15.98 14.37
C GLY A 395 28.77 16.23 13.69
N LYS A 396 28.63 15.88 12.41
CA LYS A 396 27.39 16.08 11.65
C LYS A 396 26.42 14.91 11.88
N ILE A 397 25.14 15.19 11.79
CA ILE A 397 24.11 14.17 11.77
C ILE A 397 24.11 13.50 10.40
N VAL A 398 24.14 12.18 10.36
CA VAL A 398 24.17 11.37 9.14
C VAL A 398 23.23 10.18 9.27
N HIS A 399 22.79 9.60 8.15
CA HIS A 399 22.02 8.35 8.19
C HIS A 399 22.87 7.18 8.70
N ARG A 400 22.24 6.30 9.47
CA ARG A 400 22.85 5.05 9.97
C ARG A 400 22.86 3.99 8.86
N PHE A 401 23.87 4.04 7.99
CA PHE A 401 23.97 3.16 6.82
C PHE A 401 24.16 1.67 7.14
N ASN A 402 24.66 1.37 8.33
CA ASN A 402 24.89 -0.01 8.79
C ASN A 402 23.84 -0.47 9.82
N ALA A 403 22.71 0.22 9.93
CA ALA A 403 21.66 -0.19 10.85
C ALA A 403 21.22 -1.63 10.56
N ASN A 404 21.25 -2.48 11.59
CA ASN A 404 20.72 -3.82 11.49
C ASN A 404 19.18 -3.74 11.50
N PRO A 405 18.47 -4.21 10.47
CA PRO A 405 17.00 -4.14 10.41
C PRO A 405 16.34 -4.89 11.58
N GLU A 406 16.97 -5.91 12.12
CA GLU A 406 16.43 -6.69 13.25
C GLU A 406 16.51 -5.95 14.59
N THR A 407 17.40 -4.98 14.72
CA THR A 407 17.71 -4.32 16.00
C THR A 407 17.74 -2.79 15.97
N ILE A 408 17.46 -2.16 14.83
CA ILE A 408 17.41 -0.70 14.73
C ILE A 408 16.46 -0.11 15.76
N ASP A 409 16.90 0.94 16.46
CA ASP A 409 16.11 1.59 17.52
C ASP A 409 14.80 2.16 16.97
N THR A 410 13.73 2.04 17.76
CA THR A 410 12.43 2.61 17.48
C THR A 410 12.08 3.70 18.48
N ARG A 411 11.18 4.61 18.09
CA ARG A 411 10.59 5.58 19.03
C ARG A 411 9.44 4.91 19.80
N ASP A 412 9.62 4.78 21.11
CA ASP A 412 8.73 4.03 22.00
C ASP A 412 7.29 4.57 21.96
N TYR A 413 7.11 5.89 21.84
CA TYR A 413 5.77 6.48 21.78
C TYR A 413 4.97 5.95 20.60
N LEU A 414 5.60 5.80 19.41
CA LEU A 414 4.93 5.23 18.23
C LEU A 414 4.66 3.72 18.39
N VAL A 415 5.60 2.99 18.96
CA VAL A 415 5.42 1.56 19.22
C VAL A 415 4.23 1.33 20.15
N ASN A 416 4.14 2.08 21.27
CA ASN A 416 3.04 1.99 22.22
C ASN A 416 1.70 2.42 21.58
N LEU A 417 1.72 3.44 20.75
CA LEU A 417 0.53 3.93 20.08
C LEU A 417 -0.01 2.94 19.03
N ILE A 418 0.87 2.37 18.20
CA ILE A 418 0.52 1.34 17.22
C ILE A 418 -0.04 0.11 17.94
N TRP A 419 0.63 -0.34 19.00
CA TRP A 419 0.16 -1.45 19.82
C TRP A 419 -1.23 -1.19 20.38
N SER A 420 -1.45 -0.01 20.96
CA SER A 420 -2.74 0.41 21.52
C SER A 420 -3.83 0.44 20.47
N HIS A 421 -3.57 1.08 19.32
CA HIS A 421 -4.50 1.14 18.18
C HIS A 421 -5.00 -0.25 17.77
N GLN A 422 -4.07 -1.20 17.66
CA GLN A 422 -4.35 -2.55 17.20
C GLN A 422 -5.00 -3.41 18.30
N LYS A 423 -4.44 -3.43 19.52
CA LYS A 423 -4.89 -4.32 20.61
C LYS A 423 -6.17 -3.86 21.28
N LEU A 424 -6.35 -2.55 21.41
CA LEU A 424 -7.60 -2.00 21.90
C LEU A 424 -8.67 -1.89 20.78
N ASN A 425 -8.30 -2.21 19.55
CA ASN A 425 -9.22 -2.32 18.43
C ASN A 425 -10.00 -1.01 18.16
N PHE A 426 -9.27 0.09 17.98
CA PHE A 426 -9.84 1.45 17.81
C PHE A 426 -10.92 1.49 16.73
N LYS A 427 -10.72 0.80 15.63
CA LYS A 427 -11.63 0.77 14.47
C LYS A 427 -13.06 0.33 14.83
N ASP A 428 -13.23 -0.51 15.87
CA ASP A 428 -14.52 -1.06 16.27
C ASP A 428 -15.24 -0.17 17.30
N GLY A 429 -14.64 0.93 17.74
CA GLY A 429 -15.23 1.90 18.63
C GLY A 429 -15.72 3.14 17.87
N VAL A 430 -16.95 3.57 18.12
CA VAL A 430 -17.46 4.83 17.56
C VAL A 430 -16.64 6.00 18.12
N TYR A 431 -16.22 6.92 17.25
CA TYR A 431 -15.50 8.12 17.63
C TYR A 431 -16.39 9.07 18.45
N LYS A 432 -15.91 9.50 19.59
CA LYS A 432 -16.58 10.48 20.49
C LYS A 432 -15.56 11.47 21.03
N VAL A 433 -16.05 12.62 21.49
CA VAL A 433 -15.25 13.68 22.10
C VAL A 433 -15.80 13.97 23.50
N PRO A 434 -15.44 13.18 24.52
CA PRO A 434 -15.94 13.37 25.86
C PRO A 434 -15.43 14.66 26.55
N PHE A 435 -14.34 15.27 26.09
CA PHE A 435 -13.82 16.53 26.65
C PHE A 435 -13.10 17.37 25.59
N GLN A 436 -13.50 18.62 25.49
CA GLN A 436 -12.87 19.67 24.67
C GLN A 436 -12.91 21.04 25.38
N GLY A 437 -12.93 21.05 26.72
CA GLY A 437 -13.15 22.26 27.52
C GLY A 437 -11.88 23.05 27.85
N SER A 438 -10.74 22.69 27.33
CA SER A 438 -9.46 23.37 27.50
C SER A 438 -8.80 23.61 26.13
N GLN A 439 -8.04 24.69 25.99
CA GLN A 439 -7.26 24.93 24.78
C GLN A 439 -6.17 23.88 24.57
N ASP A 440 -5.58 23.38 25.67
CA ASP A 440 -4.41 22.51 25.63
C ASP A 440 -4.75 21.03 25.78
N LEU A 441 -5.97 20.68 26.23
CA LEU A 441 -6.37 19.30 26.51
C LEU A 441 -7.59 18.90 25.70
N LEU A 442 -7.45 17.85 24.91
CA LEU A 442 -8.53 17.17 24.20
C LEU A 442 -8.60 15.71 24.65
N VAL A 443 -9.80 15.19 24.91
CA VAL A 443 -9.99 13.76 25.13
C VAL A 443 -10.92 13.22 24.08
N LEU A 444 -10.44 12.22 23.36
CA LEU A 444 -11.15 11.44 22.35
C LEU A 444 -11.50 10.07 22.93
N GLU A 445 -12.57 9.47 22.48
CA GLU A 445 -12.93 8.11 22.85
C GLU A 445 -13.24 7.29 21.60
N ARG A 446 -12.62 6.14 21.50
CA ARG A 446 -13.12 5.04 20.68
C ARG A 446 -14.05 4.22 21.59
N ALA A 447 -15.36 4.42 21.43
CA ALA A 447 -16.37 4.02 22.41
C ALA A 447 -16.22 2.57 22.91
N GLY A 448 -16.01 2.41 24.20
CA GLY A 448 -15.80 1.12 24.87
C GLY A 448 -14.49 0.41 24.50
N LYS A 449 -13.56 1.09 23.81
CA LYS A 449 -12.27 0.56 23.35
C LYS A 449 -11.10 1.31 23.98
N ALA A 450 -11.04 2.63 23.82
CA ALA A 450 -9.96 3.45 24.34
C ALA A 450 -10.40 4.89 24.59
N LEU A 451 -9.82 5.52 25.63
CA LEU A 451 -9.76 6.98 25.78
C LEU A 451 -8.38 7.43 25.33
N ILE A 452 -8.33 8.37 24.40
CA ILE A 452 -7.09 8.95 23.88
C ILE A 452 -7.08 10.41 24.32
N ALA A 453 -6.18 10.76 25.22
CA ALA A 453 -6.06 12.10 25.75
C ALA A 453 -4.79 12.77 25.22
N LEU A 454 -4.92 14.00 24.74
CA LEU A 454 -3.91 14.76 24.00
C LEU A 454 -3.66 16.06 24.75
N ASN A 455 -2.40 16.33 25.10
CA ASN A 455 -1.99 17.54 25.82
C ASN A 455 -0.81 18.21 25.09
N ASP A 456 -1.01 19.39 24.53
CA ASP A 456 0.05 20.15 23.87
C ASP A 456 0.67 21.23 24.77
N ASN A 457 0.18 21.40 26.03
CA ASN A 457 0.76 22.33 26.99
C ASN A 457 2.23 22.04 27.25
N GLY A 458 3.08 23.05 27.08
CA GLY A 458 4.53 22.92 27.20
C GLY A 458 5.05 22.84 28.65
N VAL A 459 4.20 23.07 29.65
CA VAL A 459 4.61 23.26 31.05
C VAL A 459 3.96 22.25 31.98
N GLU A 460 2.66 22.02 31.86
CA GLU A 460 1.85 21.36 32.87
C GLU A 460 1.29 20.00 32.42
N ARG A 461 1.25 19.06 33.37
CA ARG A 461 0.40 17.88 33.30
C ARG A 461 -1.04 18.30 33.49
N LEU A 462 -1.92 17.92 32.59
CA LEU A 462 -3.33 18.27 32.64
C LEU A 462 -4.19 17.06 33.00
N SER A 463 -5.36 17.33 33.61
CA SER A 463 -6.31 16.29 34.00
C SER A 463 -7.72 16.68 33.64
N ALA A 464 -8.56 15.71 33.33
CA ALA A 464 -9.99 15.90 33.10
C ALA A 464 -10.79 14.73 33.68
N THR A 465 -11.98 15.03 34.19
CA THR A 465 -12.99 14.03 34.52
C THR A 465 -13.97 13.92 33.36
N VAL A 466 -14.08 12.73 32.77
CA VAL A 466 -14.85 12.50 31.53
C VAL A 466 -15.89 11.41 31.74
N GLN A 467 -17.04 11.56 31.07
CA GLN A 467 -18.03 10.49 30.94
C GLN A 467 -17.54 9.53 29.85
N THR A 468 -17.55 8.23 30.14
CA THR A 468 -17.06 7.21 29.20
C THR A 468 -18.14 6.25 28.75
N SER A 469 -17.86 5.49 27.70
CA SER A 469 -18.69 4.37 27.23
C SER A 469 -18.30 3.02 27.87
N PHE A 470 -17.33 2.99 28.78
CA PHE A 470 -16.90 1.76 29.46
C PHE A 470 -17.88 1.23 30.51
N GLY A 471 -18.78 2.08 30.99
CA GLY A 471 -19.69 1.75 32.08
C GLY A 471 -19.06 1.89 33.48
N PRO A 472 -19.79 1.51 34.54
CA PRO A 472 -19.35 1.69 35.92
C PRO A 472 -18.31 0.67 36.36
N ASN A 473 -17.44 1.09 37.29
CA ASN A 473 -16.45 0.27 37.99
C ASN A 473 -15.48 -0.48 37.03
N MET A 474 -15.25 0.07 35.84
CA MET A 474 -14.29 -0.49 34.87
C MET A 474 -12.88 -0.02 35.23
N ARG A 475 -11.96 -0.97 35.40
CA ARG A 475 -10.54 -0.70 35.59
C ARG A 475 -9.87 -0.46 34.22
N LEU A 476 -9.22 0.68 34.07
CA LEU A 476 -8.53 1.12 32.86
C LEU A 476 -7.03 1.26 33.14
N HIS A 477 -6.23 0.79 32.20
CA HIS A 477 -4.77 0.89 32.20
C HIS A 477 -4.33 1.85 31.12
N ASP A 478 -3.27 2.64 31.37
CA ASP A 478 -2.64 3.50 30.38
C ASP A 478 -1.58 2.72 29.57
N TYR A 479 -1.90 2.43 28.33
CA TYR A 479 -1.03 1.70 27.40
C TYR A 479 -0.02 2.59 26.66
N SER A 480 -0.05 3.90 26.85
CA SER A 480 0.98 4.80 26.32
C SER A 480 2.28 4.77 27.15
N GLY A 481 2.20 4.30 28.39
CA GLY A 481 3.28 4.37 29.37
C GLY A 481 3.41 5.71 30.08
N SER A 482 2.49 6.65 29.87
CA SER A 482 2.50 7.99 30.47
C SER A 482 2.09 7.99 31.94
N ASN A 483 1.34 6.99 32.39
CA ASN A 483 0.88 6.81 33.77
C ASN A 483 1.12 5.37 34.23
N ALA A 484 1.66 5.21 35.45
CA ALA A 484 1.94 3.89 36.02
C ALA A 484 0.73 3.23 36.67
N ASP A 485 -0.20 4.03 37.21
CA ASP A 485 -1.33 3.55 37.96
C ASP A 485 -2.58 3.41 37.09
N ASP A 486 -3.32 2.34 37.32
CA ASP A 486 -4.63 2.14 36.72
C ASP A 486 -5.67 3.12 37.35
N VAL A 487 -6.64 3.51 36.55
CA VAL A 487 -7.79 4.29 37.00
C VAL A 487 -9.06 3.45 36.89
N THR A 488 -10.08 3.81 37.67
CA THR A 488 -11.36 3.08 37.68
C THR A 488 -12.50 4.05 37.45
N THR A 489 -13.45 3.71 36.58
CA THR A 489 -14.67 4.49 36.40
C THR A 489 -15.55 4.42 37.66
N ASP A 490 -16.21 5.51 38.00
CA ASP A 490 -17.16 5.57 39.09
C ASP A 490 -18.49 4.83 38.79
N SER A 491 -19.46 4.92 39.71
CA SER A 491 -20.81 4.34 39.55
C SER A 491 -21.58 4.86 38.33
N ASP A 492 -21.23 6.04 37.83
CA ASP A 492 -21.86 6.68 36.67
C ASP A 492 -21.07 6.47 35.38
N GLY A 493 -19.95 5.74 35.44
CA GLY A 493 -19.07 5.49 34.31
C GLY A 493 -18.16 6.67 33.98
N ARG A 494 -17.89 7.57 34.93
CA ARG A 494 -16.94 8.67 34.77
C ARG A 494 -15.57 8.26 35.29
N VAL A 495 -14.52 8.86 34.69
CA VAL A 495 -13.15 8.64 35.15
C VAL A 495 -12.35 9.93 35.09
N THR A 496 -11.46 10.12 36.04
CA THR A 496 -10.45 11.19 35.99
C THR A 496 -9.17 10.61 35.40
N ILE A 497 -8.71 11.20 34.29
CA ILE A 497 -7.47 10.85 33.61
C ILE A 497 -6.48 12.01 33.65
N SER A 498 -5.21 11.70 33.51
CA SER A 498 -4.12 12.68 33.56
C SER A 498 -3.15 12.43 32.40
N VAL A 499 -2.64 13.51 31.80
CA VAL A 499 -1.74 13.47 30.63
C VAL A 499 -0.54 14.35 30.89
N PRO A 500 0.69 13.86 30.70
CA PRO A 500 1.90 14.68 30.82
C PRO A 500 1.88 15.86 29.83
N LYS A 501 2.72 16.86 30.08
CA LYS A 501 2.93 17.96 29.15
C LYS A 501 3.46 17.43 27.79
N MET A 502 3.07 18.06 26.70
CA MET A 502 3.52 17.72 25.34
C MET A 502 3.52 16.21 25.09
N SER A 503 2.39 15.54 25.37
CA SER A 503 2.29 14.10 25.31
C SER A 503 0.84 13.65 25.13
N TYR A 504 0.69 12.34 25.01
CA TYR A 504 -0.61 11.67 24.97
C TYR A 504 -0.72 10.60 26.05
N ALA A 505 -1.94 10.13 26.30
CA ALA A 505 -2.21 8.95 27.10
C ALA A 505 -3.33 8.11 26.45
N VAL A 506 -3.22 6.78 26.53
CA VAL A 506 -4.22 5.86 25.96
C VAL A 506 -4.71 4.90 27.04
N PHE A 507 -5.90 5.16 27.55
CA PHE A 507 -6.53 4.30 28.56
C PHE A 507 -7.48 3.30 27.90
N GLY A 508 -7.31 2.02 28.19
CA GLY A 508 -8.19 0.94 27.77
C GLY A 508 -8.44 -0.06 28.90
N PRO A 509 -9.33 -1.06 28.71
CA PRO A 509 -9.58 -2.09 29.71
C PRO A 509 -8.27 -2.72 30.20
N ALA A 510 -8.08 -2.78 31.52
CA ALA A 510 -6.86 -3.31 32.11
C ALA A 510 -6.68 -4.81 31.82
N GLY A 511 -5.42 -5.25 31.69
CA GLY A 511 -5.07 -6.66 31.49
C GLY A 511 -4.98 -7.12 30.04
N ILE A 512 -5.10 -6.21 29.07
CA ILE A 512 -4.83 -6.52 27.66
C ILE A 512 -3.31 -6.61 27.47
N SER A 513 -2.84 -7.68 26.83
CA SER A 513 -1.42 -7.95 26.62
C SER A 513 -1.19 -8.86 25.40
N GLY A 514 0.07 -9.13 25.11
CA GLY A 514 0.51 -10.08 24.08
C GLY A 514 0.87 -9.44 22.74
N GLY A 515 1.55 -10.23 21.90
CA GLY A 515 2.01 -9.87 20.58
C GLY A 515 0.97 -10.08 19.48
N PHE A 516 1.39 -9.88 18.23
CA PHE A 516 0.56 -10.00 17.03
C PHE A 516 0.86 -11.32 16.31
N ASN A 517 0.11 -12.36 16.64
CA ASN A 517 0.25 -13.69 16.05
C ASN A 517 -0.98 -13.97 15.17
N PRO A 518 -0.90 -13.71 13.86
CA PRO A 518 -2.02 -14.03 12.97
C PRO A 518 -2.22 -15.53 12.89
N PRO A 519 -3.48 -16.01 12.84
CA PRO A 519 -3.74 -17.44 12.63
C PRO A 519 -3.26 -17.87 11.24
N LEU A 520 -2.89 -19.15 11.11
CA LEU A 520 -2.63 -19.73 9.80
C LEU A 520 -3.93 -19.81 9.00
N LYS A 521 -3.87 -19.42 7.74
CA LYS A 521 -4.98 -19.48 6.79
C LYS A 521 -4.49 -20.05 5.47
N ARG A 522 -5.35 -20.85 4.84
CA ARG A 522 -5.09 -21.31 3.47
C ARG A 522 -5.02 -20.09 2.55
N THR A 523 -3.91 -19.95 1.85
CA THR A 523 -3.59 -18.84 0.97
C THR A 523 -3.38 -19.38 -0.44
N THR A 524 -3.90 -18.64 -1.41
CA THR A 524 -3.68 -18.89 -2.84
C THR A 524 -2.93 -17.72 -3.45
N GLN A 525 -1.86 -18.01 -4.20
CA GLN A 525 -1.14 -17.03 -5.01
C GLN A 525 -1.07 -17.49 -6.47
N GLU A 526 -1.15 -16.54 -7.39
CA GLU A 526 -1.00 -16.78 -8.82
C GLU A 526 0.17 -15.96 -9.37
N PHE A 527 1.01 -16.61 -10.16
CA PHE A 527 2.17 -16.02 -10.81
C PHE A 527 2.09 -16.24 -12.32
N GLN A 528 2.24 -15.16 -13.09
CA GLN A 528 2.25 -15.21 -14.54
C GLN A 528 3.59 -15.76 -15.06
N LEU A 529 3.54 -16.67 -16.03
CA LEU A 529 4.73 -17.20 -16.70
C LEU A 529 5.12 -16.42 -17.96
N ASP A 530 4.17 -15.71 -18.56
CA ASP A 530 4.41 -14.85 -19.72
C ASP A 530 4.55 -13.38 -19.26
N ASP A 531 5.78 -12.93 -19.15
CA ASP A 531 6.09 -11.56 -18.75
C ASP A 531 6.12 -10.60 -19.95
N ASP A 532 6.59 -11.05 -21.12
CA ASP A 532 6.69 -10.20 -22.31
C ASP A 532 6.01 -10.84 -23.51
N LEU A 533 5.13 -10.07 -24.18
CA LEU A 533 4.30 -10.56 -25.28
C LEU A 533 5.15 -10.93 -26.49
N GLY A 534 5.03 -12.18 -26.93
CA GLY A 534 5.57 -12.65 -28.19
C GLY A 534 7.01 -13.12 -28.16
N ASP A 535 7.74 -12.99 -27.06
CA ASP A 535 9.11 -13.43 -26.92
C ASP A 535 9.24 -14.81 -26.28
N SER A 536 10.09 -15.65 -26.85
CA SER A 536 10.44 -16.96 -26.28
C SER A 536 11.68 -16.94 -25.39
N ARG A 537 12.38 -15.82 -25.28
CA ARG A 537 13.59 -15.66 -24.48
C ARG A 537 13.28 -15.35 -23.03
N THR A 538 14.29 -15.44 -22.18
CA THR A 538 14.22 -15.01 -20.78
C THR A 538 15.09 -13.80 -20.53
N SER A 539 14.77 -13.07 -19.45
CA SER A 539 15.70 -12.14 -18.83
C SER A 539 16.95 -12.86 -18.30
N ALA A 540 17.97 -12.11 -17.94
CA ALA A 540 19.17 -12.63 -17.28
C ALA A 540 18.87 -13.36 -15.97
N LEU A 541 17.72 -13.08 -15.35
CA LEU A 541 17.25 -13.73 -14.12
C LEU A 541 16.35 -14.96 -14.37
N GLY A 542 16.01 -15.27 -15.62
CA GLY A 542 15.18 -16.41 -16.00
C GLY A 542 13.67 -16.17 -15.99
N TYR A 543 13.24 -14.91 -15.87
CA TYR A 543 11.83 -14.50 -16.05
C TYR A 543 11.53 -14.17 -17.51
N GLY A 544 10.25 -14.08 -17.82
CA GLY A 544 9.72 -13.55 -19.06
C GLY A 544 9.62 -14.53 -20.21
N GLY A 545 9.04 -14.04 -21.27
CA GLY A 545 8.77 -14.79 -22.48
C GLY A 545 7.76 -15.92 -22.29
N LYS A 546 7.51 -16.63 -23.38
CA LYS A 546 6.66 -17.80 -23.35
C LYS A 546 7.39 -19.02 -22.79
N ILE A 547 6.66 -19.97 -22.24
CA ILE A 547 7.18 -21.27 -21.84
C ILE A 547 7.66 -22.00 -23.09
N THR A 548 8.90 -22.48 -23.07
CA THR A 548 9.55 -23.19 -24.18
C THR A 548 10.18 -24.48 -23.71
N THR A 549 10.72 -25.27 -24.66
CA THR A 549 11.46 -26.50 -24.35
C THR A 549 12.92 -26.24 -23.92
N GLU A 550 13.46 -25.05 -24.14
CA GLU A 550 14.89 -24.77 -23.93
C GLU A 550 15.27 -24.63 -22.45
N ASN A 551 14.54 -23.79 -21.71
CA ASN A 551 14.89 -23.44 -20.34
C ASN A 551 13.65 -23.35 -19.47
N PHE A 552 13.83 -23.55 -18.17
CA PHE A 552 12.80 -23.24 -17.19
C PHE A 552 12.52 -21.73 -17.17
N ARG A 553 11.24 -21.39 -17.13
CA ARG A 553 10.75 -20.02 -16.91
C ARG A 553 10.37 -19.87 -15.47
N LYS A 554 10.99 -18.93 -14.79
CA LYS A 554 10.60 -18.55 -13.42
C LYS A 554 9.24 -17.85 -13.44
N ALA A 555 8.37 -18.24 -12.52
CA ALA A 555 7.10 -17.56 -12.29
C ALA A 555 7.19 -16.63 -11.08
N GLY A 556 7.71 -17.12 -9.96
CA GLY A 556 7.79 -16.39 -8.70
C GLY A 556 8.36 -17.23 -7.58
N SER A 557 8.26 -16.72 -6.37
CA SER A 557 8.71 -17.41 -5.16
C SER A 557 7.68 -17.27 -4.06
N ILE A 558 7.58 -18.31 -3.22
CA ILE A 558 6.85 -18.26 -1.95
C ILE A 558 7.82 -18.51 -0.80
N TRP A 559 7.51 -18.01 0.38
CA TRP A 559 8.17 -18.42 1.61
C TRP A 559 7.27 -19.40 2.34
N VAL A 560 7.80 -20.56 2.69
CA VAL A 560 7.02 -21.63 3.32
C VAL A 560 7.72 -22.07 4.60
N ALA A 561 6.97 -22.21 5.68
CA ALA A 561 7.45 -22.80 6.91
C ALA A 561 7.66 -24.32 6.75
N ARG A 562 8.58 -24.89 7.55
CA ARG A 562 8.79 -26.34 7.58
C ARG A 562 7.49 -27.07 7.94
N ASN A 563 7.25 -28.21 7.33
CA ASN A 563 6.07 -29.05 7.51
C ASN A 563 4.75 -28.42 7.00
N THR A 564 4.84 -27.46 6.09
CA THR A 564 3.67 -26.92 5.40
C THR A 564 3.35 -27.75 4.17
N ALA A 565 2.09 -28.12 4.00
CA ALA A 565 1.60 -28.75 2.77
C ALA A 565 1.47 -27.68 1.68
N VAL A 566 2.07 -27.95 0.52
CA VAL A 566 2.06 -27.06 -0.63
C VAL A 566 1.49 -27.78 -1.84
N ARG A 567 0.55 -27.13 -2.51
CA ARG A 567 -0.02 -27.59 -3.78
C ARG A 567 0.30 -26.55 -4.85
N VAL A 568 1.02 -26.95 -5.88
CA VAL A 568 1.40 -26.12 -7.02
C VAL A 568 0.71 -26.65 -8.26
N SER A 569 0.03 -25.78 -8.99
CA SER A 569 -0.72 -26.11 -10.21
C SER A 569 -0.23 -25.21 -11.34
N VAL A 570 0.21 -25.79 -12.46
CA VAL A 570 0.56 -25.04 -13.67
C VAL A 570 -0.53 -25.16 -14.72
N PHE A 571 -0.87 -24.04 -15.33
CA PHE A 571 -1.86 -23.90 -16.41
C PHE A 571 -1.18 -23.33 -17.65
N THR A 572 -1.61 -23.76 -18.84
CA THR A 572 -1.11 -23.27 -20.12
C THR A 572 -2.24 -22.93 -21.08
N ASP A 573 -1.97 -22.01 -22.01
CA ASP A 573 -2.88 -21.73 -23.12
C ASP A 573 -2.87 -22.90 -24.11
N GLY A 574 -3.93 -23.72 -24.04
CA GLY A 574 -4.04 -24.96 -24.79
C GLY A 574 -3.29 -26.13 -24.14
N GLU A 575 -3.53 -27.33 -24.66
CA GLU A 575 -2.91 -28.57 -24.16
C GLU A 575 -1.41 -28.60 -24.46
N ARG A 576 -0.59 -28.81 -23.42
CA ARG A 576 0.89 -28.85 -23.50
C ARG A 576 1.45 -29.91 -22.55
N HIS A 577 2.62 -30.44 -22.90
CA HIS A 577 3.41 -31.30 -22.02
C HIS A 577 4.43 -30.45 -21.28
N VAL A 578 4.30 -30.38 -19.96
CA VAL A 578 5.06 -29.46 -19.10
C VAL A 578 5.81 -30.22 -18.02
N GLU A 579 6.99 -29.77 -17.68
CA GLU A 579 7.66 -30.05 -16.42
C GLU A 579 7.52 -28.83 -15.51
N LEU A 580 6.83 -29.03 -14.39
CA LEU A 580 6.71 -28.09 -13.28
C LEU A 580 7.81 -28.40 -12.28
N ARG A 581 8.53 -27.37 -11.82
CA ARG A 581 9.61 -27.52 -10.84
C ARG A 581 9.51 -26.50 -9.72
N VAL A 582 9.76 -26.96 -8.51
CA VAL A 582 9.89 -26.15 -7.30
C VAL A 582 11.29 -26.35 -6.74
N ASP A 583 12.12 -25.32 -6.84
CA ASP A 583 13.47 -25.31 -6.28
C ASP A 583 13.39 -24.96 -4.78
N LYS A 584 13.93 -25.85 -3.95
CA LYS A 584 13.90 -25.69 -2.49
C LYS A 584 14.98 -24.74 -1.99
N PRO A 585 14.81 -24.12 -0.80
CA PRO A 585 15.82 -23.30 -0.19
C PRO A 585 17.10 -24.10 0.13
N ASP A 586 18.25 -23.42 0.18
CA ASP A 586 19.47 -23.99 0.73
C ASP A 586 19.36 -24.19 2.26
N GLU A 587 20.38 -24.79 2.89
CA GLU A 587 20.39 -25.03 4.34
C GLU A 587 20.30 -23.74 5.18
N LYS A 588 20.60 -22.59 4.59
CA LYS A 588 20.51 -21.26 5.21
C LYS A 588 19.20 -20.52 4.88
N GLY A 589 18.30 -21.12 4.10
CA GLY A 589 17.05 -20.51 3.67
C GLY A 589 17.20 -19.37 2.66
N ALA A 590 18.41 -19.07 2.20
CA ALA A 590 18.73 -17.83 1.49
C ALA A 590 18.69 -17.94 -0.06
N LYS A 591 18.90 -19.13 -0.61
CA LYS A 591 18.89 -19.36 -2.07
C LYS A 591 18.24 -20.69 -2.39
N SER A 592 17.48 -20.76 -3.46
CA SER A 592 17.05 -22.05 -3.99
C SER A 592 18.24 -22.77 -4.63
N THR A 593 18.42 -24.03 -4.32
CA THR A 593 19.48 -24.88 -4.87
C THR A 593 18.89 -25.90 -5.83
N SER A 594 19.64 -26.29 -6.86
CA SER A 594 19.20 -27.33 -7.80
C SER A 594 19.20 -28.75 -7.21
N SER A 595 19.66 -28.94 -5.98
CA SER A 595 19.69 -30.25 -5.31
C SER A 595 18.47 -30.43 -4.41
N GLY A 596 17.64 -31.41 -4.69
CA GLY A 596 16.46 -31.75 -3.91
C GLY A 596 15.16 -31.07 -4.37
N ASN A 597 15.05 -30.75 -5.65
CA ASN A 597 13.85 -30.14 -6.22
C ASN A 597 12.65 -31.08 -6.17
N GLU A 598 11.46 -30.53 -5.96
CA GLU A 598 10.21 -31.21 -6.28
C GLU A 598 9.87 -30.94 -7.75
N ALA A 599 9.42 -31.97 -8.46
CA ALA A 599 9.03 -31.83 -9.85
C ALA A 599 7.87 -32.76 -10.23
N ALA A 600 7.08 -32.31 -11.18
CA ALA A 600 6.05 -33.12 -11.84
C ALA A 600 6.12 -32.90 -13.34
N THR A 601 5.89 -33.96 -14.13
CA THR A 601 5.83 -33.89 -15.59
C THR A 601 4.51 -34.47 -16.07
N GLY A 602 3.84 -33.79 -16.98
CA GLY A 602 2.55 -34.24 -17.49
C GLY A 602 1.90 -33.23 -18.42
N THR A 603 0.67 -33.53 -18.80
CA THR A 603 -0.13 -32.65 -19.66
C THR A 603 -0.88 -31.63 -18.82
N THR A 604 -0.99 -30.42 -19.33
CA THR A 604 -1.75 -29.31 -18.73
C THR A 604 -2.46 -28.51 -19.81
N SER A 605 -3.52 -27.82 -19.42
CA SER A 605 -4.27 -26.90 -20.27
C SER A 605 -4.79 -25.71 -19.44
N ASN A 606 -5.64 -24.88 -20.03
CA ASN A 606 -6.30 -23.77 -19.30
C ASN A 606 -7.38 -24.23 -18.32
N THR A 607 -7.85 -25.47 -18.40
CA THR A 607 -8.89 -26.04 -17.53
C THR A 607 -8.41 -27.22 -16.68
N GLU A 608 -7.40 -27.94 -17.15
CA GLU A 608 -6.83 -29.11 -16.48
C GLU A 608 -5.35 -28.86 -16.14
N PRO A 609 -5.03 -28.48 -14.88
CA PRO A 609 -3.65 -28.21 -14.48
C PRO A 609 -2.83 -29.47 -14.28
N LEU A 610 -1.53 -29.38 -14.56
CA LEU A 610 -0.57 -30.30 -13.97
C LEU A 610 -0.33 -29.89 -12.50
N VAL A 611 -0.48 -30.83 -11.58
CA VAL A 611 -0.42 -30.58 -10.13
C VAL A 611 0.78 -31.29 -9.51
N LEU A 612 1.48 -30.56 -8.64
CA LEU A 612 2.54 -31.06 -7.76
C LEU A 612 2.16 -30.77 -6.31
N GLU A 613 2.12 -31.82 -5.47
CA GLU A 613 1.87 -31.70 -4.03
C GLU A 613 3.07 -32.21 -3.25
N PHE A 614 3.51 -31.46 -2.26
CA PHE A 614 4.61 -31.86 -1.39
C PHE A 614 4.49 -31.26 0.02
N MET A 615 5.22 -31.84 0.96
CA MET A 615 5.44 -31.24 2.28
C MET A 615 6.79 -30.52 2.28
N ALA A 616 6.80 -29.25 2.68
CA ALA A 616 8.03 -28.49 2.81
C ALA A 616 8.91 -29.09 3.92
N ASP A 617 10.01 -29.73 3.55
CA ASP A 617 11.00 -30.31 4.48
C ASP A 617 11.95 -29.26 5.07
N ARG A 618 11.96 -28.05 4.49
CA ARG A 618 12.78 -26.91 4.89
C ARG A 618 11.94 -25.64 4.89
N GLU A 619 12.26 -24.74 5.82
CA GLU A 619 11.75 -23.38 5.81
C GLU A 619 12.56 -22.52 4.83
N GLY A 620 11.90 -21.61 4.14
CA GLY A 620 12.55 -20.64 3.27
C GLY A 620 11.88 -20.45 1.91
N TYR A 621 12.63 -19.85 0.99
CA TYR A 621 12.16 -19.52 -0.37
C TYR A 621 12.06 -20.76 -1.25
N HIS A 622 10.88 -20.98 -1.79
CA HIS A 622 10.60 -22.00 -2.79
C HIS A 622 10.33 -21.31 -4.13
N GLN A 623 11.23 -21.51 -5.11
CA GLN A 623 11.14 -20.89 -6.42
C GLN A 623 10.33 -21.77 -7.37
N LEU A 624 9.37 -21.17 -8.05
CA LEU A 624 8.45 -21.83 -8.98
C LEU A 624 8.88 -21.60 -10.41
N SER A 625 8.95 -22.66 -11.21
CA SER A 625 9.31 -22.57 -12.62
C SER A 625 8.66 -23.69 -13.45
N ALA A 626 8.55 -23.47 -14.76
CA ALA A 626 8.03 -24.47 -15.69
C ALA A 626 8.77 -24.41 -17.06
N ARG A 627 8.76 -25.55 -17.78
CA ARG A 627 9.20 -25.65 -19.17
C ARG A 627 8.34 -26.64 -19.94
N LEU A 628 8.33 -26.53 -21.29
CA LEU A 628 7.76 -27.56 -22.15
C LEU A 628 8.71 -28.77 -22.25
N THR A 629 8.17 -29.98 -22.43
CA THR A 629 8.96 -31.21 -22.47
C THR A 629 8.90 -31.92 -23.82
N ALA A 630 7.83 -31.73 -24.59
CA ALA A 630 7.68 -32.41 -25.87
C ALA A 630 8.39 -31.65 -27.01
N SER A 631 9.16 -32.35 -27.80
CA SER A 631 9.87 -31.78 -28.95
C SER A 631 8.89 -31.25 -29.99
N GLY A 632 9.13 -30.03 -30.46
CA GLY A 632 8.30 -29.37 -31.48
C GLY A 632 7.04 -28.67 -30.96
N GLU A 633 6.81 -28.63 -29.66
CA GLU A 633 5.73 -27.83 -29.09
C GLU A 633 5.96 -26.33 -29.31
N VAL A 634 4.87 -25.63 -29.64
CA VAL A 634 4.88 -24.19 -29.83
C VAL A 634 4.97 -23.49 -28.47
N PRO A 635 5.83 -22.47 -28.32
CA PRO A 635 5.90 -21.66 -27.09
C PRO A 635 4.53 -21.15 -26.67
N THR A 636 4.23 -21.28 -25.39
CA THR A 636 2.89 -20.99 -24.82
C THR A 636 2.96 -20.06 -23.64
N ARG A 637 1.85 -19.37 -23.36
CA ARG A 637 1.61 -18.65 -22.13
C ARG A 637 1.11 -19.59 -21.05
N GLY A 638 1.23 -19.16 -19.80
CA GLY A 638 0.69 -19.88 -18.69
C GLY A 638 0.83 -19.14 -17.38
N TYR A 639 0.33 -19.75 -16.32
CA TYR A 639 0.51 -19.27 -14.96
C TYR A 639 0.66 -20.43 -13.98
N ILE A 640 1.26 -20.13 -12.84
CA ILE A 640 1.37 -21.06 -11.72
C ILE A 640 0.50 -20.56 -10.58
N LYS A 641 -0.36 -21.45 -10.06
CA LYS A 641 -1.16 -21.22 -8.86
C LYS A 641 -0.60 -22.07 -7.73
N VAL A 642 -0.44 -21.45 -6.55
CA VAL A 642 0.07 -22.10 -5.36
C VAL A 642 -0.93 -21.95 -4.23
N ASP A 643 -1.30 -23.07 -3.61
CA ASP A 643 -2.13 -23.13 -2.42
C ASP A 643 -1.28 -23.69 -1.25
N TYR A 644 -1.23 -22.95 -0.15
CA TYR A 644 -0.48 -23.33 1.06
C TYR A 644 -1.05 -22.61 2.29
N GLU A 645 -0.63 -23.00 3.49
CA GLU A 645 -0.97 -22.29 4.71
C GLU A 645 0.10 -21.24 5.02
N ALA A 646 -0.34 -20.02 5.29
CA ALA A 646 0.49 -18.91 5.70
C ALA A 646 -0.23 -18.10 6.80
N PRO A 647 0.49 -17.30 7.59
CA PRO A 647 -0.13 -16.37 8.51
C PRO A 647 -1.14 -15.49 7.78
N ALA A 648 -2.34 -15.36 8.37
CA ALA A 648 -3.37 -14.52 7.77
C ALA A 648 -2.86 -13.10 7.64
N ARG A 649 -2.83 -12.58 6.44
CA ARG A 649 -2.68 -11.16 6.21
C ARG A 649 -3.94 -10.47 6.71
N SER A 650 -3.82 -9.23 7.12
CA SER A 650 -4.84 -8.49 7.86
C SER A 650 -6.16 -8.34 7.08
N ASN A 651 -6.80 -9.45 6.77
CA ASN A 651 -8.20 -9.47 6.37
C ASN A 651 -9.04 -9.27 7.63
N LYS A 652 -9.18 -8.05 8.08
CA LYS A 652 -10.11 -7.68 9.14
C LYS A 652 -11.52 -7.55 8.55
N PHE A 653 -12.04 -8.66 8.03
CA PHE A 653 -13.42 -8.78 7.56
C PHE A 653 -14.21 -9.61 8.55
#